data_ae1ca32cba89a215d6b226d8130a66aa
#
_entry.id   ae1ca32cba89a215d6b226d8130a66aa
#
_cell.length_a   1.000
_cell.length_b   1.000
_cell.length_c   1.000
_cell.angle_alpha   90.00
_cell.angle_beta   90.00
_cell.angle_gamma   90.00
#
_symmetry.space_group_name_H-M   'P 1'
#
loop_
_entity.id
_entity.type
_entity.pdbx_description
1 polymer ?
#
loop_
_entity_poly.entity_id
_entity_poly.type
_entity_poly.pdbx_seq_one_letter_code
_entity_poly.pdbx_strand_id
1 'polypeptide(L)'
;MGKKNRVIFVVLVSLIAQKIGLCEIITHSYRFSAPEMVQQPDGTYLAYVPKCYQAGKIGEPTLPLYPICLLLPPGHSAKDLKISFRGKREVNHKYFLSPKQAPQTSDAGSKKPVINESIYESAKSYTGFPPSVQTHYYFGHSVALACFCPLEYVPRERTLFYYSEAWVEITTELDDRAVQAQQLYRSSAETLAQLARIVDNFNASIQNYPKLSSNKSYDYLIVTIKDFLDDYESLVHFYAELGIKTKIMPVEEIYQLASGADEPEKIRNYIIHEVQENGIRFVLLAGDGDTSPLGQMQVPFRGLYCKVLSGNDVYEDKSIPSDLYYAALDGNWNQNGDDLWGEPGEDDLLPELAVGRICADNEAEIRAIINKICNYQARPVVQDATKILMVGEKLWNDPLSYGSDYLNLLIGDRTDNGYATVGMPSYLNFTFLYEEDQGILQKDVLIQQINQGYNMIYHAGHSSSGTNMTLSRFDVTPNNFAQINGIDHLNPVIYSHGCLAAAFDMTNYSGEDCIAEKMMGIENFASAYIGNSRYGWFNEGQTEGPSLHLNREFVSALYGDSVAAIGAAHTLSRIRSAPFVTAPNQWEPGALRWCFYCCNVLGDPAMTLWTDQIREFDQVKYPERIFNTPAEITINTGVAKARVAISGQNGLLACAVADQNGKAQLQIDAVQDSKLIVTITALNHRMFAGHILVQSTDVISSDPANPTRFELKPVFPNPFNGTIEIHVSIQQTGPVSLEIYNLIGQKIVTLWDRELPQGWHRFIWEGLDQNGLPVASGCYMVTLRSDEGVRMRSITLLK
;
A
#
# COMPACT_ATOMS: atom_id res chain seq x y z
N MET A 1 36.58 14.66 -7.96
CA MET A 1 35.35 15.12 -8.61
C MET A 1 34.26 15.19 -7.58
N GLY A 2 34.18 16.21 -6.77
CA GLY A 2 33.26 16.24 -5.64
C GLY A 2 33.15 17.64 -5.02
N LYS A 3 32.73 18.63 -5.79
CA LYS A 3 32.49 19.99 -5.26
C LYS A 3 31.37 20.78 -5.98
N LYS A 4 30.74 20.24 -7.03
CA LYS A 4 29.70 20.98 -7.77
C LYS A 4 28.26 20.74 -7.30
N ASN A 5 27.98 19.63 -6.62
CA ASN A 5 26.61 19.32 -6.21
C ASN A 5 26.17 19.95 -4.87
N ARG A 6 27.13 20.36 -4.02
CA ARG A 6 26.79 21.06 -2.76
C ARG A 6 26.32 22.52 -2.94
N VAL A 7 26.67 23.16 -4.04
CA VAL A 7 26.34 24.58 -4.28
C VAL A 7 24.88 24.74 -4.76
N ILE A 8 24.31 23.76 -5.46
CA ILE A 8 22.93 23.83 -5.97
C ILE A 8 21.93 23.60 -4.82
N PHE A 9 22.24 22.75 -3.85
CA PHE A 9 21.37 22.46 -2.70
C PHE A 9 21.26 23.64 -1.73
N VAL A 10 22.39 24.34 -1.50
CA VAL A 10 22.41 25.56 -0.65
C VAL A 10 21.68 26.73 -1.32
N VAL A 11 21.64 26.80 -2.64
CA VAL A 11 20.92 27.86 -3.37
C VAL A 11 19.41 27.61 -3.40
N LEU A 12 18.95 26.34 -3.41
CA LEU A 12 17.50 26.02 -3.34
C LEU A 12 16.94 26.30 -1.94
N VAL A 13 17.67 25.91 -0.89
CA VAL A 13 17.28 26.22 0.50
C VAL A 13 17.33 27.74 0.74
N SER A 14 18.27 28.49 0.17
CA SER A 14 18.33 29.95 0.32
C SER A 14 17.25 30.70 -0.50
N LEU A 15 16.72 30.14 -1.58
CA LEU A 15 15.61 30.73 -2.34
C LEU A 15 14.25 30.50 -1.68
N ILE A 16 14.08 29.40 -0.95
CA ILE A 16 12.93 29.16 -0.08
C ILE A 16 13.02 30.09 1.15
N ALA A 17 14.20 30.27 1.73
CA ALA A 17 14.44 31.12 2.92
C ALA A 17 14.14 32.62 2.71
N GLN A 18 14.06 33.12 1.50
CA GLN A 18 13.76 34.54 1.23
C GLN A 18 12.27 34.92 1.17
N LYS A 19 11.33 33.95 1.23
CA LYS A 19 9.89 34.24 1.42
C LYS A 19 9.40 34.01 2.87
N ILE A 20 10.30 33.87 3.82
CA ILE A 20 10.09 33.34 5.14
C ILE A 20 10.12 34.48 6.14
N GLY A 21 9.01 34.79 6.74
CA GLY A 21 8.95 35.77 7.85
C GLY A 21 7.57 36.25 8.27
N LEU A 22 6.49 35.57 7.94
CA LEU A 22 5.17 35.95 8.44
C LEU A 22 4.41 34.69 8.89
N CYS A 23 3.85 34.77 10.11
CA CYS A 23 2.84 33.89 10.60
C CYS A 23 1.70 33.84 9.57
N GLU A 24 1.47 32.68 8.94
CA GLU A 24 0.39 32.53 7.96
C GLU A 24 -0.85 31.98 8.66
N ILE A 25 -2.01 32.39 8.17
CA ILE A 25 -3.31 31.92 8.66
C ILE A 25 -3.95 31.07 7.57
N ILE A 26 -4.16 29.79 7.89
CA ILE A 26 -4.91 28.87 7.03
C ILE A 26 -6.34 28.84 7.49
N THR A 27 -7.28 29.05 6.56
CA THR A 27 -8.71 29.04 6.85
C THR A 27 -9.44 27.97 6.05
N HIS A 28 -10.40 27.28 6.69
CA HIS A 28 -11.29 26.33 6.04
C HIS A 28 -12.68 26.37 6.69
N SER A 29 -13.71 26.04 5.95
CA SER A 29 -15.09 26.02 6.48
C SER A 29 -15.76 24.68 6.25
N TYR A 30 -16.51 24.25 7.26
CA TYR A 30 -17.25 22.99 7.25
C TYR A 30 -18.75 23.29 7.42
N ARG A 31 -19.61 22.47 6.80
CA ARG A 31 -21.07 22.60 6.88
C ARG A 31 -21.67 21.33 7.46
N PHE A 32 -22.68 21.50 8.31
CA PHE A 32 -23.33 20.41 9.02
C PHE A 32 -24.84 20.46 8.84
N SER A 33 -25.46 19.28 8.71
CA SER A 33 -26.87 19.06 8.86
C SER A 33 -27.25 18.87 10.34
N ALA A 34 -28.54 18.85 10.64
CA ALA A 34 -29.00 18.44 11.97
C ALA A 34 -28.53 16.99 12.27
N PRO A 35 -28.13 16.71 13.52
CA PRO A 35 -27.75 15.36 13.90
C PRO A 35 -28.94 14.40 13.83
N GLU A 36 -28.66 13.15 13.50
CA GLU A 36 -29.56 12.04 13.68
C GLU A 36 -29.48 11.56 15.13
N MET A 37 -30.64 11.37 15.78
CA MET A 37 -30.72 10.97 17.19
C MET A 37 -31.11 9.48 17.28
N VAL A 38 -30.21 8.64 17.76
CA VAL A 38 -30.44 7.19 17.86
C VAL A 38 -30.57 6.77 19.32
N GLN A 39 -31.72 6.18 19.64
CA GLN A 39 -31.97 5.67 21.00
C GLN A 39 -31.19 4.38 21.24
N GLN A 40 -30.52 4.32 22.36
CA GLN A 40 -29.77 3.15 22.81
C GLN A 40 -30.68 2.20 23.62
N PRO A 41 -30.28 0.91 23.78
CA PRO A 41 -31.06 -0.07 24.54
C PRO A 41 -31.38 0.33 25.99
N ASP A 42 -30.53 1.15 26.61
CA ASP A 42 -30.70 1.67 27.98
C ASP A 42 -31.62 2.90 28.04
N GLY A 43 -32.19 3.33 26.89
CA GLY A 43 -33.09 4.46 26.79
C GLY A 43 -32.38 5.82 26.64
N THR A 44 -31.06 5.86 26.65
CA THR A 44 -30.26 7.06 26.36
C THR A 44 -30.18 7.32 24.86
N TYR A 45 -29.51 8.39 24.42
CA TYR A 45 -29.42 8.76 23.01
C TYR A 45 -27.97 9.09 22.60
N LEU A 46 -27.60 8.68 21.39
CA LEU A 46 -26.41 9.16 20.69
C LEU A 46 -26.80 10.11 19.57
N ALA A 47 -26.05 11.18 19.40
CA ALA A 47 -26.23 12.16 18.31
C ALA A 47 -25.22 11.86 17.21
N TYR A 48 -25.69 11.49 16.02
CA TYR A 48 -24.83 11.21 14.87
C TYR A 48 -24.77 12.41 13.92
N VAL A 49 -23.57 12.81 13.56
CA VAL A 49 -23.28 13.80 12.53
C VAL A 49 -22.38 13.14 11.49
N PRO A 50 -22.68 13.26 10.19
CA PRO A 50 -21.85 12.65 9.14
C PRO A 50 -20.36 13.01 9.26
N LYS A 51 -19.48 12.02 9.10
CA LYS A 51 -18.03 12.12 9.25
C LYS A 51 -17.52 12.40 10.67
N CYS A 52 -18.39 12.40 11.67
CA CYS A 52 -17.98 12.50 13.06
C CYS A 52 -17.93 11.12 13.69
N TYR A 53 -17.06 10.96 14.69
CA TYR A 53 -17.07 9.79 15.56
C TYR A 53 -17.51 10.17 16.97
N GLN A 54 -17.95 9.19 17.76
CA GLN A 54 -18.49 9.40 19.08
C GLN A 54 -17.37 9.49 20.12
N ALA A 55 -17.28 10.60 20.84
CA ALA A 55 -16.25 10.85 21.84
C ALA A 55 -16.83 11.42 23.14
N GLY A 56 -16.11 11.26 24.23
CA GLY A 56 -16.51 11.77 25.54
C GLY A 56 -15.53 11.34 26.61
N LYS A 57 -15.50 12.02 27.75
CA LYS A 57 -14.84 11.54 28.94
C LYS A 57 -15.73 10.51 29.60
N ILE A 58 -15.13 9.52 30.27
CA ILE A 58 -15.88 8.46 30.96
C ILE A 58 -16.90 9.07 31.90
N GLY A 59 -18.13 8.61 31.77
CA GLY A 59 -19.27 9.10 32.52
C GLY A 59 -19.86 10.43 32.09
N GLU A 60 -19.25 11.15 31.16
CA GLU A 60 -19.75 12.42 30.60
C GLU A 60 -20.55 12.18 29.30
N PRO A 61 -21.38 13.15 28.84
CA PRO A 61 -22.14 13.00 27.62
C PRO A 61 -21.28 12.69 26.41
N THR A 62 -21.63 11.65 25.65
CA THR A 62 -21.02 11.32 24.37
C THR A 62 -21.44 12.32 23.29
N LEU A 63 -20.49 12.95 22.63
CA LEU A 63 -20.69 13.91 21.57
C LEU A 63 -19.89 13.53 20.31
N PRO A 64 -20.41 13.88 19.10
CA PRO A 64 -19.70 13.65 17.85
C PRO A 64 -18.55 14.64 17.68
N LEU A 65 -17.35 14.13 17.36
CA LEU A 65 -16.17 14.93 16.96
C LEU A 65 -15.94 14.83 15.45
N TYR A 66 -15.75 15.97 14.82
CA TYR A 66 -15.41 16.08 13.41
C TYR A 66 -13.88 16.16 13.25
N PRO A 67 -13.24 15.24 12.49
CA PRO A 67 -11.81 15.31 12.24
C PRO A 67 -11.47 16.42 11.26
N ILE A 68 -10.34 17.09 11.49
CA ILE A 68 -9.75 18.11 10.61
C ILE A 68 -8.40 17.57 10.12
N CYS A 69 -8.18 17.67 8.82
CA CYS A 69 -6.90 17.36 8.22
C CYS A 69 -6.58 18.46 7.20
N LEU A 70 -5.68 19.40 7.55
CA LEU A 70 -5.39 20.57 6.71
C LEU A 70 -3.90 20.63 6.34
N LEU A 71 -3.63 20.81 5.05
CA LEU A 71 -2.29 21.05 4.52
C LEU A 71 -1.84 22.46 4.90
N LEU A 72 -0.70 22.55 5.56
CA LEU A 72 -0.06 23.78 5.99
C LEU A 72 0.97 24.27 4.95
N PRO A 73 1.49 25.50 5.06
CA PRO A 73 2.61 25.96 4.23
C PRO A 73 3.88 25.12 4.45
N PRO A 74 4.75 25.00 3.42
CA PRO A 74 6.02 24.27 3.54
C PRO A 74 6.91 24.81 4.66
N GLY A 75 7.43 23.92 5.53
CA GLY A 75 8.31 24.29 6.64
C GLY A 75 7.62 24.94 7.83
N HIS A 76 6.27 24.92 7.85
CA HIS A 76 5.49 25.47 8.96
C HIS A 76 4.84 24.37 9.78
N SER A 77 4.62 24.63 11.06
CA SER A 77 3.75 23.87 11.95
C SER A 77 2.55 24.71 12.41
N ALA A 78 1.52 24.03 12.92
CA ALA A 78 0.38 24.68 13.54
C ALA A 78 0.77 25.22 14.93
N LYS A 79 0.54 26.52 15.14
CA LYS A 79 0.79 27.19 16.41
C LYS A 79 -0.45 27.30 17.28
N ASP A 80 -1.58 27.62 16.65
CA ASP A 80 -2.86 27.87 17.33
C ASP A 80 -4.03 27.50 16.42
N LEU A 81 -5.11 27.06 17.05
CA LEU A 81 -6.36 26.67 16.39
C LEU A 81 -7.52 27.46 16.96
N LYS A 82 -8.22 28.18 16.11
CA LYS A 82 -9.46 28.88 16.46
C LYS A 82 -10.61 28.37 15.62
N ILE A 83 -11.73 28.04 16.29
CA ILE A 83 -12.96 27.60 15.64
C ILE A 83 -14.09 28.56 15.98
N SER A 84 -14.77 29.06 14.95
CA SER A 84 -15.91 29.96 15.06
C SER A 84 -17.15 29.28 14.47
N PHE A 85 -18.19 29.16 15.26
CA PHE A 85 -19.43 28.50 14.88
C PHE A 85 -20.50 29.50 14.44
N ARG A 86 -21.32 29.11 13.44
CA ARG A 86 -22.43 29.90 12.93
C ARG A 86 -23.69 29.07 12.75
N GLY A 87 -24.84 29.73 12.72
CA GLY A 87 -26.12 29.11 12.42
C GLY A 87 -26.56 28.14 13.52
N LYS A 88 -26.44 28.55 14.81
CA LYS A 88 -26.93 27.78 15.96
C LYS A 88 -28.41 27.46 15.85
N ARG A 89 -28.81 26.21 15.98
CA ARG A 89 -30.17 25.73 15.95
C ARG A 89 -30.43 24.70 17.02
N GLU A 90 -31.59 24.72 17.67
CA GLU A 90 -32.03 23.72 18.63
C GLU A 90 -32.49 22.44 17.89
N VAL A 91 -32.08 21.29 18.38
CA VAL A 91 -32.59 19.99 17.93
C VAL A 91 -33.95 19.76 18.61
N ASN A 92 -34.97 19.42 17.82
CA ASN A 92 -36.28 19.17 18.37
C ASN A 92 -36.26 18.03 19.41
N HIS A 93 -37.07 18.20 20.47
CA HIS A 93 -37.15 17.28 21.63
C HIS A 93 -36.02 17.42 22.63
N LYS A 94 -36.18 16.73 23.77
CA LYS A 94 -35.21 16.68 24.88
C LYS A 94 -34.59 15.31 24.94
N TYR A 95 -33.26 15.26 24.98
CA TYR A 95 -32.49 14.03 24.91
C TYR A 95 -31.60 13.85 26.13
N PHE A 96 -31.63 12.68 26.73
CA PHE A 96 -30.61 12.28 27.68
C PHE A 96 -29.50 11.57 26.89
N LEU A 97 -28.38 12.26 26.68
CA LEU A 97 -27.26 11.71 25.90
C LEU A 97 -26.56 10.60 26.68
N SER A 98 -26.14 9.58 25.97
CA SER A 98 -25.44 8.42 26.53
C SER A 98 -24.15 8.83 27.21
N PRO A 99 -23.86 8.37 28.46
CA PRO A 99 -22.57 8.58 29.07
C PRO A 99 -21.51 7.71 28.41
N LYS A 100 -20.36 8.31 28.07
CA LYS A 100 -19.23 7.58 27.51
C LYS A 100 -18.73 6.53 28.51
N GLN A 101 -18.50 5.31 28.03
CA GLN A 101 -17.90 4.23 28.80
C GLN A 101 -16.47 3.97 28.34
N ALA A 102 -15.66 3.36 29.22
CA ALA A 102 -14.29 2.96 28.92
C ALA A 102 -14.25 1.79 27.92
N PRO A 103 -13.32 1.78 26.94
CA PRO A 103 -13.05 0.60 26.14
C PRO A 103 -12.43 -0.51 27.02
N GLN A 104 -12.60 -1.76 26.60
CA GLN A 104 -12.07 -2.90 27.29
C GLN A 104 -11.35 -3.85 26.33
N THR A 105 -10.45 -4.66 26.89
CA THR A 105 -9.86 -5.79 26.17
C THR A 105 -10.86 -6.94 26.11
N SER A 106 -10.77 -7.79 25.12
CA SER A 106 -11.69 -8.92 24.93
C SER A 106 -11.71 -9.93 26.10
N ASP A 107 -10.67 -9.93 26.93
CA ASP A 107 -10.52 -10.78 28.10
C ASP A 107 -10.95 -10.10 29.42
N ALA A 108 -11.35 -8.83 29.39
CA ALA A 108 -11.82 -8.10 30.57
C ALA A 108 -13.22 -8.51 30.99
N GLY A 109 -13.47 -8.56 32.29
CA GLY A 109 -14.80 -8.78 32.83
C GLY A 109 -15.72 -7.57 32.68
N SER A 110 -17.04 -7.79 32.62
CA SER A 110 -18.05 -6.72 32.53
C SER A 110 -18.03 -5.77 33.73
N LYS A 111 -18.20 -4.47 33.49
CA LYS A 111 -18.21 -3.41 34.52
C LYS A 111 -19.53 -2.65 34.51
N LYS A 112 -19.94 -2.11 35.66
CA LYS A 112 -21.15 -1.27 35.76
C LYS A 112 -20.94 0.05 35.00
N PRO A 113 -21.94 0.54 34.27
CA PRO A 113 -21.88 1.85 33.61
C PRO A 113 -21.56 3.00 34.58
N VAL A 114 -20.67 3.88 34.20
CA VAL A 114 -20.28 5.07 34.96
C VAL A 114 -21.03 6.29 34.46
N ILE A 115 -21.56 7.11 35.38
CA ILE A 115 -22.22 8.39 35.05
C ILE A 115 -21.61 9.49 35.93
N ASN A 116 -21.20 10.59 35.35
CA ASN A 116 -20.75 11.78 36.06
C ASN A 116 -21.96 12.69 36.36
N GLU A 117 -22.59 12.47 37.50
CA GLU A 117 -23.81 13.20 37.92
C GLU A 117 -23.62 14.70 37.92
N SER A 118 -22.42 15.20 38.33
CA SER A 118 -22.14 16.65 38.37
C SER A 118 -22.24 17.34 37.01
N ILE A 119 -21.92 16.61 35.95
CA ILE A 119 -22.06 17.12 34.56
C ILE A 119 -23.51 17.05 34.12
N TYR A 120 -24.19 15.91 34.38
CA TYR A 120 -25.59 15.72 33.93
C TYR A 120 -26.59 16.64 34.65
N GLU A 121 -26.27 17.08 35.87
CA GLU A 121 -27.07 18.04 36.60
C GLU A 121 -26.71 19.51 36.32
N SER A 122 -25.68 19.74 35.49
CA SER A 122 -25.22 21.09 35.15
C SER A 122 -26.17 21.81 34.18
N ALA A 123 -26.49 23.08 34.49
CA ALA A 123 -27.17 24.01 33.57
C ALA A 123 -26.20 24.72 32.60
N LYS A 124 -24.88 24.46 32.72
CA LYS A 124 -23.89 25.01 31.79
C LYS A 124 -23.85 24.21 30.51
N SER A 125 -23.60 24.90 29.40
CA SER A 125 -23.34 24.28 28.11
C SER A 125 -22.14 23.34 28.20
N TYR A 126 -22.28 22.13 27.68
CA TYR A 126 -21.27 21.14 27.52
C TYR A 126 -20.96 20.98 26.02
N THR A 127 -19.73 21.20 25.64
CA THR A 127 -19.23 21.12 24.25
C THR A 127 -18.18 20.02 24.07
N GLY A 128 -18.02 19.16 25.05
CA GLY A 128 -17.00 18.13 25.08
C GLY A 128 -15.62 18.69 25.40
N PHE A 129 -14.80 18.87 24.38
CA PHE A 129 -13.39 19.17 24.57
C PHE A 129 -12.98 20.48 23.93
N PRO A 130 -12.01 21.21 24.52
CA PRO A 130 -11.37 22.31 23.81
C PRO A 130 -10.63 21.74 22.59
N PRO A 131 -10.78 22.36 21.40
CA PRO A 131 -10.06 21.91 20.23
C PRO A 131 -8.55 22.09 20.44
N SER A 132 -7.79 21.10 19.99
CA SER A 132 -6.33 21.12 19.95
C SER A 132 -5.85 20.76 18.56
N VAL A 133 -4.65 21.19 18.18
CA VAL A 133 -4.06 20.90 16.88
C VAL A 133 -2.66 20.35 17.08
N GLN A 134 -2.32 19.35 16.27
CA GLN A 134 -0.96 18.81 16.19
C GLN A 134 -0.52 18.83 14.74
N THR A 135 0.79 18.97 14.51
CA THR A 135 1.36 18.89 13.16
C THR A 135 2.05 17.56 12.98
N HIS A 136 1.67 16.89 11.92
CA HIS A 136 2.33 15.70 11.42
C HIS A 136 2.83 15.95 10.00
N TYR A 137 3.61 15.06 9.47
CA TYR A 137 4.20 15.22 8.14
C TYR A 137 3.86 14.00 7.29
N TYR A 138 3.79 14.20 5.99
CA TYR A 138 3.57 13.14 5.01
C TYR A 138 4.39 13.42 3.76
N PHE A 139 5.47 12.68 3.55
CA PHE A 139 6.45 12.98 2.52
C PHE A 139 6.86 14.46 2.49
N GLY A 140 7.22 14.99 3.65
CA GLY A 140 7.64 16.39 3.79
C GLY A 140 6.54 17.45 3.65
N HIS A 141 5.28 17.04 3.54
CA HIS A 141 4.13 17.93 3.57
C HIS A 141 3.66 18.11 5.01
N SER A 142 3.60 19.33 5.49
CA SER A 142 3.09 19.64 6.83
C SER A 142 1.57 19.53 6.88
N VAL A 143 1.04 18.69 7.76
CA VAL A 143 -0.40 18.41 7.91
C VAL A 143 -0.84 18.69 9.33
N ALA A 144 -1.82 19.58 9.50
CA ALA A 144 -2.45 19.82 10.79
C ALA A 144 -3.57 18.82 11.02
N LEU A 145 -3.50 18.07 12.12
CA LEU A 145 -4.54 17.16 12.60
C LEU A 145 -5.23 17.78 13.80
N ALA A 146 -6.56 17.85 13.78
CA ALA A 146 -7.37 18.35 14.88
C ALA A 146 -8.78 17.73 14.84
N CYS A 147 -9.56 17.97 15.90
CA CYS A 147 -10.97 17.61 15.95
C CYS A 147 -11.78 18.69 16.65
N PHE A 148 -13.06 18.81 16.34
CA PHE A 148 -14.00 19.67 17.07
C PHE A 148 -15.41 19.09 17.11
N CYS A 149 -16.18 19.52 18.11
CA CYS A 149 -17.59 19.14 18.22
C CYS A 149 -18.47 20.21 17.57
N PRO A 150 -19.33 19.89 16.57
CA PRO A 150 -20.28 20.83 16.00
C PRO A 150 -21.57 20.97 16.80
N LEU A 151 -21.67 20.34 17.99
CA LEU A 151 -22.84 20.35 18.87
C LEU A 151 -22.53 21.05 20.19
N GLU A 152 -23.58 21.48 20.86
CA GLU A 152 -23.57 22.05 22.20
C GLU A 152 -24.75 21.43 22.98
N TYR A 153 -24.49 20.84 24.13
CA TYR A 153 -25.48 20.17 24.96
C TYR A 153 -25.65 20.87 26.31
N VAL A 154 -26.88 21.11 26.74
CA VAL A 154 -27.19 21.58 28.10
C VAL A 154 -27.77 20.42 28.88
N PRO A 155 -26.96 19.72 29.68
CA PRO A 155 -27.34 18.41 30.25
C PRO A 155 -28.60 18.47 31.13
N ARG A 156 -28.68 19.39 32.10
CA ARG A 156 -29.82 19.55 32.99
C ARG A 156 -31.14 19.78 32.24
N GLU A 157 -31.08 20.53 31.17
CA GLU A 157 -32.25 20.87 30.33
C GLU A 157 -32.52 19.80 29.27
N ARG A 158 -31.58 18.85 29.12
CA ARG A 158 -31.55 17.85 28.04
C ARG A 158 -31.72 18.45 26.65
N THR A 159 -31.23 19.70 26.49
CA THR A 159 -31.34 20.47 25.24
C THR A 159 -30.05 20.31 24.44
N LEU A 160 -30.21 19.98 23.15
CA LEU A 160 -29.11 19.83 22.21
C LEU A 160 -29.21 20.92 21.14
N PHE A 161 -28.11 21.59 20.87
CA PHE A 161 -27.97 22.53 19.76
C PHE A 161 -26.95 22.00 18.76
N TYR A 162 -27.12 22.33 17.49
CA TYR A 162 -26.11 22.12 16.46
C TYR A 162 -25.80 23.43 15.72
N TYR A 163 -24.60 23.50 15.17
CA TYR A 163 -24.15 24.62 14.34
C TYR A 163 -24.12 24.16 12.89
N SER A 164 -24.76 24.93 11.99
CA SER A 164 -24.81 24.58 10.57
C SER A 164 -23.48 24.86 9.85
N GLU A 165 -22.58 25.61 10.44
CA GLU A 165 -21.29 25.98 9.85
C GLU A 165 -20.22 26.17 10.95
N ALA A 166 -19.02 25.65 10.69
CA ALA A 166 -17.82 25.94 11.47
C ALA A 166 -16.72 26.51 10.57
N TRP A 167 -16.07 27.58 11.05
CA TRP A 167 -14.94 28.23 10.42
C TRP A 167 -13.70 27.93 11.25
N VAL A 168 -12.71 27.29 10.62
CA VAL A 168 -11.45 26.90 11.22
C VAL A 168 -10.37 27.86 10.76
N GLU A 169 -9.62 28.42 11.69
CA GLU A 169 -8.44 29.27 11.47
C GLU A 169 -7.26 28.62 12.19
N ILE A 170 -6.23 28.21 11.43
CA ILE A 170 -4.96 27.73 11.98
C ILE A 170 -3.91 28.79 11.76
N THR A 171 -3.35 29.30 12.84
CA THR A 171 -2.17 30.16 12.83
C THR A 171 -0.94 29.27 12.75
N THR A 172 -0.05 29.53 11.80
CA THR A 172 1.16 28.71 11.60
C THR A 172 2.42 29.48 12.00
N GLU A 173 3.48 28.76 12.30
CA GLU A 173 4.82 29.31 12.51
C GLU A 173 5.87 28.40 11.83
N LEU A 174 7.03 28.98 11.55
CA LEU A 174 8.19 28.22 11.08
C LEU A 174 8.62 27.24 12.18
N ASP A 175 8.93 26.03 11.78
CA ASP A 175 9.32 24.95 12.68
C ASP A 175 10.48 24.14 12.08
N ASP A 176 11.52 23.95 12.87
CA ASP A 176 12.71 23.19 12.45
C ASP A 176 12.37 21.74 12.11
N ARG A 177 11.40 21.11 12.77
CA ARG A 177 10.90 19.77 12.45
C ARG A 177 10.23 19.73 11.07
N ALA A 178 9.39 20.73 10.79
CA ALA A 178 8.76 20.88 9.49
C ALA A 178 9.78 21.07 8.36
N VAL A 179 10.88 21.78 8.65
CA VAL A 179 12.01 21.95 7.71
C VAL A 179 12.79 20.64 7.54
N GLN A 180 12.99 19.86 8.61
CA GLN A 180 13.64 18.54 8.53
C GLN A 180 12.80 17.55 7.72
N ALA A 181 11.50 17.50 7.96
CA ALA A 181 10.58 16.64 7.22
C ALA A 181 10.64 16.88 5.69
N GLN A 182 10.91 18.12 5.26
CA GLN A 182 11.08 18.46 3.84
C GLN A 182 12.24 17.70 3.16
N GLN A 183 13.15 17.07 3.89
CA GLN A 183 14.16 16.19 3.30
C GLN A 183 13.55 14.96 2.64
N LEU A 184 12.37 14.55 3.07
CA LEU A 184 11.57 13.46 2.46
C LEU A 184 10.56 13.96 1.43
N TYR A 185 10.59 15.28 1.11
CA TYR A 185 9.60 15.88 0.23
C TYR A 185 9.50 15.19 -1.14
N ARG A 186 8.28 14.83 -1.50
CA ARG A 186 7.96 14.14 -2.73
C ARG A 186 6.70 14.73 -3.37
N SER A 187 6.76 14.99 -4.68
CA SER A 187 5.63 15.50 -5.46
C SER A 187 5.25 14.56 -6.62
N SER A 188 5.41 13.25 -6.43
CA SER A 188 4.95 12.28 -7.42
C SER A 188 3.44 12.31 -7.57
N ALA A 189 2.93 11.90 -8.72
CA ALA A 189 1.48 11.85 -8.96
C ALA A 189 0.76 10.97 -7.91
N GLU A 190 1.40 9.87 -7.48
CA GLU A 190 0.88 8.98 -6.47
C GLU A 190 0.83 9.65 -5.09
N THR A 191 1.93 10.30 -4.67
CA THR A 191 1.99 11.03 -3.39
C THR A 191 0.93 12.14 -3.33
N LEU A 192 0.81 12.92 -4.41
CA LEU A 192 -0.18 14.00 -4.48
C LEU A 192 -1.62 13.47 -4.53
N ALA A 193 -1.87 12.37 -5.22
CA ALA A 193 -3.19 11.73 -5.23
C ALA A 193 -3.56 11.19 -3.84
N GLN A 194 -2.59 10.65 -3.09
CA GLN A 194 -2.82 10.20 -1.73
C GLN A 194 -3.04 11.39 -0.77
N LEU A 195 -2.21 12.42 -0.85
CA LEU A 195 -2.36 13.62 -0.05
C LEU A 195 -3.73 14.31 -0.29
N ALA A 196 -4.20 14.32 -1.55
CA ALA A 196 -5.53 14.85 -1.89
C ALA A 196 -6.70 14.06 -1.28
N ARG A 197 -6.48 12.80 -0.88
CA ARG A 197 -7.47 11.99 -0.14
C ARG A 197 -7.45 12.25 1.35
N ILE A 198 -6.32 12.73 1.87
CA ILE A 198 -6.08 12.94 3.30
C ILE A 198 -6.54 14.32 3.74
N VAL A 199 -6.19 15.38 2.97
CA VAL A 199 -6.38 16.76 3.42
C VAL A 199 -7.58 17.45 2.79
N ASP A 200 -8.34 18.20 3.60
CA ASP A 200 -9.59 18.87 3.18
C ASP A 200 -9.36 20.10 2.27
N ASN A 201 -8.16 20.71 2.32
CA ASN A 201 -7.83 21.95 1.60
C ASN A 201 -6.82 21.75 0.47
N PHE A 202 -6.66 20.54 -0.07
CA PHE A 202 -5.62 20.18 -1.05
C PHE A 202 -5.46 21.20 -2.18
N ASN A 203 -6.55 21.48 -2.93
CA ASN A 203 -6.52 22.36 -4.10
C ASN A 203 -6.09 23.81 -3.79
N ALA A 204 -6.39 24.30 -2.59
CA ALA A 204 -6.05 25.64 -2.16
C ALA A 204 -4.57 25.75 -1.72
N SER A 205 -4.01 24.69 -1.12
CA SER A 205 -2.73 24.77 -0.42
C SER A 205 -1.57 24.12 -1.17
N ILE A 206 -1.82 23.12 -2.03
CA ILE A 206 -0.75 22.38 -2.71
C ILE A 206 0.11 23.24 -3.65
N GLN A 207 -0.45 24.36 -4.15
CA GLN A 207 0.29 25.27 -5.05
C GLN A 207 1.46 25.98 -4.33
N ASN A 208 1.49 25.98 -3.01
CA ASN A 208 2.59 26.54 -2.21
C ASN A 208 3.81 25.61 -2.16
N TYR A 209 3.63 24.36 -2.55
CA TYR A 209 4.68 23.34 -2.56
C TYR A 209 5.40 23.27 -3.92
N PRO A 210 6.73 23.07 -3.93
CA PRO A 210 7.49 22.98 -5.17
C PRO A 210 7.10 21.72 -5.97
N LYS A 211 7.19 21.82 -7.31
CA LYS A 211 7.08 20.65 -8.18
C LYS A 211 8.48 20.12 -8.45
N LEU A 212 8.80 18.95 -7.91
CA LEU A 212 10.06 18.26 -8.16
C LEU A 212 9.83 17.05 -9.06
N SER A 213 10.75 16.79 -9.99
CA SER A 213 10.82 15.51 -10.68
C SER A 213 11.53 14.52 -9.77
N SER A 214 10.91 13.43 -9.40
CA SER A 214 11.58 12.34 -8.66
C SER A 214 12.27 11.41 -9.66
N ASN A 215 13.56 11.16 -9.47
CA ASN A 215 14.23 10.04 -10.10
C ASN A 215 13.81 8.77 -9.31
N LYS A 216 13.11 7.88 -10.00
CA LYS A 216 12.67 6.62 -9.43
C LYS A 216 13.51 5.52 -10.03
N SER A 217 14.33 4.84 -9.23
CA SER A 217 15.18 3.75 -9.72
C SER A 217 14.60 2.37 -9.40
N TYR A 218 13.95 2.22 -8.25
CA TYR A 218 13.20 1.01 -7.90
C TYR A 218 12.06 1.32 -6.90
N ASP A 219 11.13 0.36 -6.69
CA ASP A 219 9.89 0.55 -5.96
C ASP A 219 9.86 -0.14 -4.60
N TYR A 220 10.57 -1.24 -4.46
CA TYR A 220 10.42 -2.20 -3.38
C TYR A 220 11.77 -2.59 -2.79
N LEU A 221 11.93 -2.40 -1.48
CA LEU A 221 13.09 -2.80 -0.70
C LEU A 221 12.75 -4.03 0.14
N ILE A 222 13.52 -5.10 0.00
CA ILE A 222 13.50 -6.26 0.88
C ILE A 222 14.72 -6.16 1.79
N VAL A 223 14.49 -6.10 3.11
CA VAL A 223 15.53 -6.10 4.14
C VAL A 223 15.56 -7.48 4.78
N THR A 224 16.69 -8.19 4.71
CA THR A 224 16.83 -9.55 5.23
C THR A 224 18.21 -9.77 5.86
N ILE A 225 18.53 -10.97 6.30
CA ILE A 225 19.89 -11.35 6.69
C ILE A 225 20.67 -11.89 5.49
N LYS A 226 21.98 -11.88 5.58
CA LYS A 226 22.86 -12.33 4.48
C LYS A 226 22.60 -13.77 4.06
N ASP A 227 22.28 -14.63 5.01
CA ASP A 227 22.08 -16.05 4.77
C ASP A 227 20.81 -16.36 3.95
N PHE A 228 19.83 -15.43 3.88
CA PHE A 228 18.57 -15.60 3.17
C PHE A 228 18.47 -14.82 1.85
N LEU A 229 19.55 -14.19 1.39
CA LEU A 229 19.53 -13.40 0.16
C LEU A 229 19.01 -14.19 -1.05
N ASP A 230 19.54 -15.39 -1.25
CA ASP A 230 19.20 -16.23 -2.40
C ASP A 230 17.75 -16.76 -2.32
N ASP A 231 17.21 -16.92 -1.11
CA ASP A 231 15.84 -17.42 -0.90
C ASP A 231 14.78 -16.44 -1.37
N TYR A 232 15.06 -15.13 -1.34
CA TYR A 232 14.15 -14.08 -1.80
C TYR A 232 14.27 -13.72 -3.29
N GLU A 233 15.27 -14.27 -4.02
CA GLU A 233 15.46 -14.00 -5.45
C GLU A 233 14.23 -14.35 -6.30
N SER A 234 13.50 -15.42 -5.95
CA SER A 234 12.27 -15.80 -6.64
C SER A 234 11.18 -14.74 -6.52
N LEU A 235 11.09 -14.07 -5.38
CA LEU A 235 10.15 -12.96 -5.15
C LEU A 235 10.55 -11.72 -5.95
N VAL A 236 11.86 -11.43 -6.04
CA VAL A 236 12.39 -10.33 -6.86
C VAL A 236 12.06 -10.55 -8.34
N HIS A 237 12.29 -11.76 -8.85
CA HIS A 237 11.93 -12.11 -10.23
C HIS A 237 10.44 -11.98 -10.49
N PHE A 238 9.62 -12.47 -9.57
CA PHE A 238 8.17 -12.35 -9.67
C PHE A 238 7.72 -10.88 -9.75
N TYR A 239 8.24 -10.00 -8.90
CA TYR A 239 7.91 -8.59 -8.93
C TYR A 239 8.45 -7.86 -10.16
N ALA A 240 9.61 -8.28 -10.69
CA ALA A 240 10.12 -7.76 -11.95
C ALA A 240 9.16 -8.08 -13.11
N GLU A 241 8.57 -9.28 -13.16
CA GLU A 241 7.52 -9.63 -14.12
C GLU A 241 6.27 -8.75 -13.96
N LEU A 242 5.90 -8.37 -12.73
CA LEU A 242 4.78 -7.45 -12.46
C LEU A 242 5.12 -5.97 -12.71
N GLY A 243 6.34 -5.66 -13.14
CA GLY A 243 6.78 -4.30 -13.40
C GLY A 243 7.11 -3.51 -12.14
N ILE A 244 7.49 -4.19 -11.06
CA ILE A 244 7.93 -3.62 -9.80
C ILE A 244 9.42 -3.93 -9.63
N LYS A 245 10.26 -2.91 -9.70
CA LYS A 245 11.70 -3.09 -9.46
C LYS A 245 11.94 -3.27 -7.97
N THR A 246 12.64 -4.34 -7.61
CA THR A 246 12.92 -4.74 -6.24
C THR A 246 14.43 -4.79 -5.98
N LYS A 247 14.84 -4.40 -4.78
CA LYS A 247 16.21 -4.51 -4.29
C LYS A 247 16.19 -5.31 -2.98
N ILE A 248 17.11 -6.25 -2.84
CA ILE A 248 17.38 -6.93 -1.56
C ILE A 248 18.60 -6.28 -0.91
N MET A 249 18.54 -6.10 0.41
CA MET A 249 19.63 -5.54 1.19
C MET A 249 19.76 -6.31 2.53
N PRO A 250 20.94 -6.90 2.82
CA PRO A 250 21.13 -7.57 4.09
C PRO A 250 21.38 -6.56 5.22
N VAL A 251 20.84 -6.85 6.41
CA VAL A 251 20.99 -5.99 7.59
C VAL A 251 22.45 -5.75 7.96
N GLU A 252 23.32 -6.75 7.75
CA GLU A 252 24.74 -6.64 8.04
C GLU A 252 25.44 -5.57 7.19
N GLU A 253 24.99 -5.34 5.95
CA GLU A 253 25.46 -4.25 5.11
C GLU A 253 24.85 -2.91 5.53
N ILE A 254 23.54 -2.91 5.87
CA ILE A 254 22.86 -1.72 6.38
C ILE A 254 23.59 -1.19 7.62
N TYR A 255 23.98 -2.06 8.56
CA TYR A 255 24.68 -1.67 9.79
C TYR A 255 26.04 -1.02 9.55
N GLN A 256 26.64 -1.26 8.37
CA GLN A 256 27.89 -0.62 7.95
C GLN A 256 27.66 0.69 7.19
N LEU A 257 26.56 0.80 6.45
CA LEU A 257 26.27 1.93 5.57
C LEU A 257 25.53 3.05 6.29
N ALA A 258 24.61 2.71 7.20
CA ALA A 258 23.77 3.67 7.89
C ALA A 258 24.24 3.93 9.32
N SER A 259 24.13 5.20 9.74
CA SER A 259 24.32 5.60 11.14
C SER A 259 23.02 5.42 11.93
N GLY A 260 23.13 5.22 13.23
CA GLY A 260 22.02 5.10 14.17
C GLY A 260 22.52 4.69 15.55
N ALA A 261 21.79 4.99 16.60
CA ALA A 261 22.16 4.63 17.97
C ALA A 261 22.09 3.12 18.20
N ASP A 262 21.18 2.45 17.47
CA ASP A 262 20.98 1.00 17.52
C ASP A 262 20.61 0.44 16.15
N GLU A 263 20.40 -0.87 16.06
CA GLU A 263 20.13 -1.57 14.81
C GLU A 263 18.79 -1.14 14.18
N PRO A 264 17.67 -1.03 14.90
CA PRO A 264 16.43 -0.51 14.33
C PRO A 264 16.59 0.88 13.72
N GLU A 265 17.30 1.79 14.37
CA GLU A 265 17.51 3.13 13.84
C GLU A 265 18.40 3.13 12.59
N LYS A 266 19.41 2.27 12.52
CA LYS A 266 20.22 2.09 11.31
C LYS A 266 19.37 1.61 10.13
N ILE A 267 18.50 0.63 10.33
CA ILE A 267 17.60 0.13 9.30
C ILE A 267 16.66 1.27 8.84
N ARG A 268 16.06 2.00 9.77
CA ARG A 268 15.18 3.13 9.45
C ARG A 268 15.90 4.22 8.68
N ASN A 269 17.09 4.61 9.09
CA ASN A 269 17.88 5.62 8.39
C ASN A 269 18.31 5.18 6.99
N TYR A 270 18.56 3.89 6.79
CA TYR A 270 18.78 3.31 5.47
C TYR A 270 17.51 3.39 4.61
N ILE A 271 16.35 3.05 5.16
CA ILE A 271 15.05 3.18 4.48
C ILE A 271 14.79 4.64 4.08
N ILE A 272 15.03 5.61 4.97
CA ILE A 272 14.93 7.05 4.67
C ILE A 272 15.82 7.43 3.48
N HIS A 273 17.08 6.98 3.47
CA HIS A 273 17.98 7.19 2.35
C HIS A 273 17.43 6.63 1.04
N GLU A 274 16.92 5.40 1.05
CA GLU A 274 16.35 4.77 -0.13
C GLU A 274 15.05 5.45 -0.62
N VAL A 275 14.28 6.00 0.30
CA VAL A 275 13.13 6.87 -0.05
C VAL A 275 13.61 8.12 -0.78
N GLN A 276 14.65 8.78 -0.28
CA GLN A 276 15.17 10.03 -0.86
C GLN A 276 15.80 9.81 -2.24
N GLU A 277 16.66 8.82 -2.36
CA GLU A 277 17.47 8.59 -3.57
C GLU A 277 16.71 7.79 -4.66
N ASN A 278 15.92 6.80 -4.25
CA ASN A 278 15.34 5.81 -5.15
C ASN A 278 13.82 5.86 -5.26
N GLY A 279 13.16 6.50 -4.33
CA GLY A 279 11.71 6.69 -4.39
C GLY A 279 10.90 5.43 -4.06
N ILE A 280 11.38 4.56 -3.18
CA ILE A 280 10.68 3.33 -2.78
C ILE A 280 9.30 3.60 -2.18
N ARG A 281 8.41 2.62 -2.29
CA ARG A 281 7.03 2.66 -1.77
C ARG A 281 6.72 1.50 -0.84
N PHE A 282 7.40 0.38 -1.01
CA PHE A 282 7.20 -0.84 -0.27
C PHE A 282 8.49 -1.24 0.45
N VAL A 283 8.35 -1.74 1.68
CA VAL A 283 9.44 -2.35 2.43
C VAL A 283 8.97 -3.67 3.01
N LEU A 284 9.67 -4.75 2.72
CA LEU A 284 9.50 -6.03 3.37
C LEU A 284 10.63 -6.20 4.38
N LEU A 285 10.26 -6.38 5.63
CA LEU A 285 11.16 -6.80 6.70
C LEU A 285 11.16 -8.34 6.70
N ALA A 286 12.14 -8.90 6.01
CA ALA A 286 12.18 -10.32 5.68
C ALA A 286 13.11 -11.06 6.65
N GLY A 287 12.62 -11.29 7.84
CA GLY A 287 13.31 -11.95 8.94
C GLY A 287 12.57 -11.84 10.25
N ASP A 288 12.83 -12.75 11.13
CA ASP A 288 12.16 -12.86 12.40
C ASP A 288 12.50 -11.72 13.37
N GLY A 289 11.51 -11.33 14.17
CA GLY A 289 11.60 -10.31 15.21
C GLY A 289 11.90 -10.84 16.59
N ASP A 290 11.90 -12.16 16.78
CA ASP A 290 12.30 -12.78 18.05
C ASP A 290 13.74 -13.31 18.03
N THR A 291 14.15 -13.98 19.08
CA THR A 291 15.54 -14.48 19.19
C THR A 291 15.66 -16.00 19.01
N SER A 292 14.58 -16.69 18.74
CA SER A 292 14.55 -18.14 18.52
C SER A 292 14.56 -18.42 17.01
N PRO A 293 15.21 -19.47 16.52
CA PRO A 293 16.18 -20.35 17.22
C PRO A 293 17.61 -19.79 17.21
N LEU A 294 17.88 -18.66 16.54
CA LEU A 294 19.24 -18.19 16.26
C LEU A 294 19.92 -17.47 17.43
N GLY A 295 19.19 -17.18 18.52
CA GLY A 295 19.72 -16.47 19.68
C GLY A 295 19.84 -14.96 19.49
N GLN A 296 19.44 -14.42 18.31
CA GLN A 296 19.37 -12.99 17.98
C GLN A 296 18.25 -12.75 16.98
N MET A 297 17.67 -11.56 17.00
CA MET A 297 16.68 -11.15 15.99
C MET A 297 17.34 -11.10 14.61
N GLN A 298 16.62 -11.58 13.58
CA GLN A 298 17.08 -11.51 12.19
C GLN A 298 16.91 -10.11 11.64
N VAL A 299 15.69 -9.56 11.72
CA VAL A 299 15.38 -8.18 11.38
C VAL A 299 14.67 -7.53 12.56
N PRO A 300 15.39 -6.74 13.37
CA PRO A 300 14.84 -6.20 14.61
C PRO A 300 13.67 -5.26 14.36
N PHE A 301 12.72 -5.23 15.31
CA PHE A 301 11.64 -4.26 15.36
C PHE A 301 11.98 -3.09 16.29
N ARG A 302 11.19 -2.01 16.25
CA ARG A 302 11.17 -0.98 17.29
C ARG A 302 10.01 -1.27 18.24
N GLY A 303 10.32 -1.42 19.52
CA GLY A 303 9.31 -1.44 20.57
C GLY A 303 8.80 -0.03 20.82
N LEU A 304 7.47 0.17 20.73
CA LEU A 304 6.84 1.46 20.98
C LEU A 304 6.11 1.48 22.32
N TYR A 305 6.15 2.63 23.00
CA TYR A 305 5.49 2.84 24.26
C TYR A 305 4.03 3.23 24.08
N CYS A 306 3.16 2.56 24.83
CA CYS A 306 1.78 3.02 24.97
C CYS A 306 1.20 2.69 26.33
N LYS A 307 0.32 3.57 26.80
CA LYS A 307 -0.42 3.43 28.06
C LYS A 307 -1.88 3.71 27.81
N VAL A 308 -2.72 2.80 28.29
CA VAL A 308 -4.19 2.88 28.20
C VAL A 308 -4.78 2.83 29.61
N LEU A 309 -5.71 3.75 29.87
CA LEU A 309 -6.47 3.76 31.10
C LEU A 309 -7.86 3.17 30.83
N SER A 310 -8.18 2.01 31.38
CA SER A 310 -9.50 1.39 31.26
C SER A 310 -10.18 1.35 32.62
N GLY A 311 -10.93 2.40 32.90
CA GLY A 311 -11.54 2.57 34.23
C GLY A 311 -10.46 2.78 35.30
N ASN A 312 -10.34 1.82 36.25
CA ASN A 312 -9.30 1.82 37.26
C ASN A 312 -8.06 1.00 36.89
N ASP A 313 -8.11 0.29 35.76
CA ASP A 313 -7.01 -0.54 35.28
C ASP A 313 -6.09 0.24 34.38
N VAL A 314 -4.81 -0.03 34.52
CA VAL A 314 -3.75 0.57 33.71
C VAL A 314 -3.09 -0.53 32.90
N TYR A 315 -3.16 -0.38 31.59
CA TYR A 315 -2.42 -1.22 30.65
C TYR A 315 -1.25 -0.40 30.14
N GLU A 316 -0.05 -0.87 30.37
CA GLU A 316 1.17 -0.17 29.98
C GLU A 316 2.14 -1.16 29.35
N ASP A 317 2.59 -0.88 28.15
CA ASP A 317 3.65 -1.62 27.47
C ASP A 317 4.71 -0.64 26.98
N LYS A 318 5.97 -0.94 27.28
CA LYS A 318 7.12 -0.10 26.91
C LYS A 318 7.78 -0.54 25.62
N SER A 319 7.32 -1.66 25.04
CA SER A 319 7.96 -2.29 23.91
C SER A 319 6.94 -3.04 23.04
N ILE A 320 5.89 -2.35 22.61
CA ILE A 320 4.93 -2.91 21.65
C ILE A 320 5.66 -3.12 20.33
N PRO A 321 5.78 -4.36 19.80
CA PRO A 321 6.39 -4.61 18.50
C PRO A 321 5.62 -3.91 17.39
N SER A 322 6.31 -3.02 16.67
CA SER A 322 5.65 -2.17 15.68
C SER A 322 6.53 -1.90 14.48
N ASP A 323 6.07 -2.32 13.32
CA ASP A 323 6.70 -1.98 12.05
C ASP A 323 6.30 -0.59 11.52
N LEU A 324 5.39 0.11 12.21
CA LEU A 324 5.06 1.51 11.93
C LEU A 324 6.30 2.41 12.01
N TYR A 325 7.26 2.10 12.87
CA TYR A 325 8.54 2.81 12.99
C TYR A 325 9.32 2.88 11.67
N TYR A 326 9.20 1.84 10.83
CA TYR A 326 9.82 1.77 9.51
C TYR A 326 8.94 2.31 8.39
N ALA A 327 7.66 2.52 8.67
CA ALA A 327 6.69 3.05 7.72
C ALA A 327 6.56 4.57 7.79
N ALA A 328 6.67 5.14 8.99
CA ALA A 328 6.53 6.57 9.27
C ALA A 328 7.92 7.19 9.52
N LEU A 329 8.36 8.05 8.62
CA LEU A 329 9.75 8.42 8.44
C LEU A 329 10.07 9.87 8.81
N ASP A 330 9.08 10.74 8.88
CA ASP A 330 9.25 12.18 9.11
C ASP A 330 9.43 12.52 10.61
N GLY A 331 8.96 11.64 11.50
CA GLY A 331 9.00 11.84 12.96
C GLY A 331 10.31 11.41 13.62
N ASN A 332 10.52 11.89 14.85
CA ASN A 332 11.72 11.53 15.63
C ASN A 332 11.52 10.28 16.52
N TRP A 333 10.30 9.98 16.94
CA TRP A 333 9.92 8.83 17.79
C TRP A 333 10.49 8.83 19.22
N ASN A 334 11.52 9.62 19.53
CA ASN A 334 12.14 9.75 20.86
C ASN A 334 12.83 11.11 20.95
N GLN A 335 12.05 12.18 21.04
CA GLN A 335 12.57 13.55 21.05
C GLN A 335 13.23 13.92 22.38
N ASN A 336 12.74 13.37 23.46
CA ASN A 336 13.25 13.63 24.81
C ASN A 336 14.52 12.81 25.12
N GLY A 337 14.83 11.78 24.31
CA GLY A 337 16.04 10.96 24.42
C GLY A 337 16.01 10.00 25.60
N ASP A 338 14.83 9.59 26.07
CA ASP A 338 14.68 8.58 27.12
C ASP A 338 14.55 7.15 26.54
N ASP A 339 14.17 6.18 27.36
CA ASP A 339 14.05 4.77 26.95
C ASP A 339 12.65 4.43 26.41
N LEU A 340 11.76 5.43 26.22
CA LEU A 340 10.39 5.25 25.73
C LEU A 340 10.25 5.81 24.31
N TRP A 341 9.89 4.99 23.37
CA TRP A 341 9.74 5.39 21.97
C TRP A 341 8.27 5.52 21.59
N GLY A 342 7.92 6.62 20.92
CA GLY A 342 6.55 6.83 20.42
C GLY A 342 5.57 7.32 21.47
N GLU A 343 6.04 8.06 22.47
CA GLU A 343 5.16 8.74 23.41
C GLU A 343 4.24 9.76 22.69
N PRO A 344 3.09 10.09 23.31
CA PRO A 344 2.20 11.11 22.73
C PRO A 344 2.91 12.43 22.43
N GLY A 345 2.93 12.84 21.16
CA GLY A 345 3.60 14.05 20.67
C GLY A 345 5.02 13.82 20.14
N GLU A 346 5.58 12.62 20.29
CA GLU A 346 6.82 12.18 19.66
C GLU A 346 6.58 11.18 18.54
N ASP A 347 5.38 10.61 18.53
CA ASP A 347 4.90 9.66 17.54
C ASP A 347 4.71 10.29 16.15
N ASP A 348 4.85 9.45 15.13
CA ASP A 348 4.58 9.80 13.74
C ASP A 348 3.40 8.93 13.24
N LEU A 349 2.27 9.57 13.00
CA LEU A 349 1.00 8.91 12.72
C LEU A 349 0.62 8.89 11.24
N LEU A 350 1.46 9.47 10.37
CA LEU A 350 1.20 9.54 8.93
C LEU A 350 2.26 8.74 8.14
N PRO A 351 2.17 7.41 8.13
CA PRO A 351 3.18 6.59 7.46
C PRO A 351 3.26 6.86 5.96
N GLU A 352 4.48 6.97 5.44
CA GLU A 352 4.81 7.17 4.04
C GLU A 352 4.84 5.86 3.25
N LEU A 353 5.27 4.77 3.88
CA LEU A 353 5.54 3.50 3.22
C LEU A 353 4.53 2.42 3.60
N ALA A 354 4.31 1.53 2.66
CA ALA A 354 3.66 0.26 2.93
C ALA A 354 4.73 -0.73 3.43
N VAL A 355 4.62 -1.13 4.68
CA VAL A 355 5.55 -2.07 5.32
C VAL A 355 4.83 -3.36 5.68
N GLY A 356 5.50 -4.48 5.50
CA GLY A 356 5.07 -5.79 5.98
C GLY A 356 6.28 -6.59 6.45
N ARG A 357 6.02 -7.67 7.19
CA ARG A 357 7.05 -8.54 7.74
C ARG A 357 6.81 -9.99 7.35
N ILE A 358 7.86 -10.69 7.01
CA ILE A 358 7.88 -12.16 6.91
C ILE A 358 8.78 -12.67 8.01
N CYS A 359 8.18 -13.23 9.06
CA CYS A 359 8.87 -13.93 10.12
C CYS A 359 9.08 -15.38 9.65
N ALA A 360 10.30 -15.77 9.35
CA ALA A 360 10.63 -17.12 8.91
C ALA A 360 12.00 -17.47 9.43
N ASP A 361 12.12 -18.64 10.03
CA ASP A 361 13.33 -19.13 10.66
C ASP A 361 14.28 -19.82 9.69
N ASN A 362 13.76 -20.24 8.54
CA ASN A 362 14.50 -21.10 7.63
C ASN A 362 14.01 -21.01 6.17
N GLU A 363 14.84 -21.50 5.25
CA GLU A 363 14.58 -21.55 3.81
C GLU A 363 13.22 -22.20 3.45
N ALA A 364 12.81 -23.26 4.16
CA ALA A 364 11.58 -23.97 3.84
C ALA A 364 10.33 -23.12 4.10
N GLU A 365 10.32 -22.37 5.18
CA GLU A 365 9.24 -21.41 5.51
C GLU A 365 9.23 -20.24 4.56
N ILE A 366 10.39 -19.64 4.25
CA ILE A 366 10.52 -18.57 3.25
C ILE A 366 9.92 -19.03 1.93
N ARG A 367 10.32 -20.20 1.46
CA ARG A 367 9.83 -20.78 0.21
C ARG A 367 8.33 -21.04 0.23
N ALA A 368 7.80 -21.57 1.34
CA ALA A 368 6.37 -21.81 1.52
C ALA A 368 5.57 -20.49 1.44
N ILE A 369 6.02 -19.45 2.13
CA ILE A 369 5.36 -18.13 2.14
C ILE A 369 5.41 -17.49 0.74
N ILE A 370 6.58 -17.44 0.10
CA ILE A 370 6.74 -16.86 -1.24
C ILE A 370 5.87 -17.60 -2.28
N ASN A 371 5.83 -18.93 -2.23
CA ASN A 371 4.98 -19.71 -3.14
C ASN A 371 3.50 -19.36 -2.99
N LYS A 372 3.01 -19.20 -1.77
CA LYS A 372 1.62 -18.79 -1.51
C LYS A 372 1.33 -17.38 -2.04
N ILE A 373 2.22 -16.43 -1.80
CA ILE A 373 2.12 -15.05 -2.29
C ILE A 373 2.08 -15.00 -3.83
N CYS A 374 3.01 -15.71 -4.48
CA CYS A 374 3.09 -15.75 -5.94
C CYS A 374 1.88 -16.45 -6.55
N ASN A 375 1.46 -17.60 -6.00
CA ASN A 375 0.29 -18.33 -6.49
C ASN A 375 -1.00 -17.52 -6.31
N TYR A 376 -1.20 -16.87 -5.16
CA TYR A 376 -2.35 -16.00 -4.91
C TYR A 376 -2.51 -14.93 -5.98
N GLN A 377 -1.42 -14.31 -6.42
CA GLN A 377 -1.46 -13.21 -7.39
C GLN A 377 -1.46 -13.68 -8.85
N ALA A 378 -0.58 -14.65 -9.20
CA ALA A 378 -0.39 -15.07 -10.59
C ALA A 378 -1.38 -16.13 -11.03
N ARG A 379 -1.80 -17.02 -10.13
CA ARG A 379 -2.63 -18.19 -10.43
C ARG A 379 -3.82 -18.31 -9.48
N PRO A 380 -4.64 -17.26 -9.35
CA PRO A 380 -5.74 -17.27 -8.39
C PRO A 380 -6.77 -18.36 -8.72
N VAL A 381 -7.31 -18.97 -7.69
CA VAL A 381 -8.48 -19.85 -7.79
C VAL A 381 -9.72 -18.97 -7.90
N VAL A 382 -10.21 -18.74 -9.11
CA VAL A 382 -11.21 -17.71 -9.46
C VAL A 382 -12.47 -17.79 -8.61
N GLN A 383 -12.94 -19.01 -8.34
CA GLN A 383 -14.17 -19.26 -7.58
C GLN A 383 -14.11 -18.78 -6.12
N ASP A 384 -12.91 -18.59 -5.56
CA ASP A 384 -12.73 -18.19 -4.17
C ASP A 384 -12.56 -16.68 -4.01
N ALA A 385 -12.23 -15.95 -5.09
CA ALA A 385 -11.89 -14.51 -5.03
C ALA A 385 -12.97 -13.61 -4.41
N THR A 386 -14.23 -14.03 -4.47
CA THR A 386 -15.36 -13.29 -3.87
C THR A 386 -15.89 -13.91 -2.59
N LYS A 387 -15.27 -14.99 -2.08
CA LYS A 387 -15.71 -15.65 -0.84
C LYS A 387 -15.04 -15.04 0.36
N ILE A 388 -15.82 -14.67 1.34
CA ILE A 388 -15.38 -14.06 2.61
C ILE A 388 -15.90 -14.92 3.78
N LEU A 389 -15.01 -15.30 4.68
CA LEU A 389 -15.37 -15.97 5.94
C LEU A 389 -15.35 -14.96 7.07
N MET A 390 -16.45 -14.87 7.80
CA MET A 390 -16.63 -14.01 8.97
C MET A 390 -16.71 -14.88 10.22
N VAL A 391 -15.73 -14.78 11.12
CA VAL A 391 -15.63 -15.57 12.34
C VAL A 391 -15.82 -14.65 13.54
N GLY A 392 -16.98 -14.75 14.21
CA GLY A 392 -17.34 -13.90 15.35
C GLY A 392 -17.59 -14.73 16.62
N GLU A 393 -16.68 -14.57 17.60
CA GLU A 393 -16.79 -15.22 18.91
C GLU A 393 -17.62 -14.38 19.88
N LYS A 394 -18.09 -14.96 20.96
CA LYS A 394 -18.68 -14.22 22.07
C LYS A 394 -17.58 -13.45 22.81
N LEU A 395 -17.75 -12.13 22.93
CA LEU A 395 -16.78 -11.26 23.60
C LEU A 395 -17.05 -11.11 25.09
N TRP A 396 -18.29 -10.77 25.47
CA TRP A 396 -18.67 -10.57 26.86
C TRP A 396 -20.03 -11.19 27.20
N ASN A 397 -20.26 -11.42 28.49
CA ASN A 397 -21.53 -11.98 29.01
C ASN A 397 -22.50 -10.89 29.48
N ASP A 398 -22.00 -9.72 29.93
CA ASP A 398 -22.83 -8.64 30.50
C ASP A 398 -22.13 -7.28 30.31
N PRO A 399 -22.59 -6.44 29.33
CA PRO A 399 -23.66 -6.77 28.39
C PRO A 399 -23.21 -7.86 27.42
N LEU A 400 -24.14 -8.74 27.06
CA LEU A 400 -23.88 -9.80 26.11
C LEU A 400 -23.48 -9.17 24.78
N SER A 401 -22.29 -9.51 24.24
CA SER A 401 -21.72 -8.94 23.03
C SER A 401 -20.96 -10.00 22.24
N TYR A 402 -21.05 -9.91 20.94
CA TYR A 402 -20.44 -10.85 20.00
C TYR A 402 -19.52 -10.14 19.00
N GLY A 403 -18.56 -10.87 18.46
CA GLY A 403 -17.72 -10.41 17.35
C GLY A 403 -18.52 -10.12 16.07
N SER A 404 -19.67 -10.77 15.89
CA SER A 404 -20.64 -10.50 14.83
C SER A 404 -21.11 -9.05 14.80
N ASP A 405 -21.31 -8.43 15.96
CA ASP A 405 -21.75 -7.02 16.09
C ASP A 405 -20.75 -6.06 15.40
N TYR A 406 -19.46 -6.39 15.47
CA TYR A 406 -18.38 -5.62 14.86
C TYR A 406 -18.18 -5.97 13.38
N LEU A 407 -18.12 -7.27 13.05
CA LEU A 407 -17.84 -7.75 11.70
C LEU A 407 -18.94 -7.35 10.71
N ASN A 408 -20.21 -7.31 11.15
CA ASN A 408 -21.32 -6.87 10.30
C ASN A 408 -21.17 -5.41 9.83
N LEU A 409 -20.39 -4.57 10.52
CA LEU A 409 -20.11 -3.19 10.12
C LEU A 409 -19.07 -3.10 8.98
N LEU A 410 -18.45 -4.21 8.59
CA LEU A 410 -17.57 -4.26 7.44
C LEU A 410 -18.32 -4.47 6.11
N ILE A 411 -19.65 -4.73 6.16
CA ILE A 411 -20.46 -5.08 4.98
C ILE A 411 -21.34 -3.90 4.58
N GLY A 412 -21.26 -3.49 3.32
CA GLY A 412 -21.99 -2.36 2.75
C GLY A 412 -21.51 -1.01 3.27
N ASP A 413 -22.05 0.06 2.68
CA ASP A 413 -21.77 1.41 3.14
C ASP A 413 -22.36 1.62 4.54
N ARG A 414 -21.56 2.14 5.44
CA ARG A 414 -21.90 2.30 6.86
C ARG A 414 -21.72 3.74 7.31
N THR A 415 -22.67 4.17 8.13
CA THR A 415 -22.61 5.46 8.86
C THR A 415 -22.71 5.25 10.37
N ASP A 416 -22.62 4.00 10.81
CA ASP A 416 -22.69 3.63 12.22
C ASP A 416 -21.56 4.33 13.01
N ASN A 417 -21.86 4.66 14.24
CA ASN A 417 -20.96 5.41 15.13
C ASN A 417 -20.61 6.83 14.64
N GLY A 418 -21.33 7.33 13.65
CA GLY A 418 -21.28 8.72 13.17
C GLY A 418 -20.23 9.00 12.06
N TYR A 419 -19.38 8.05 11.70
CA TYR A 419 -18.48 8.20 10.57
C TYR A 419 -18.83 7.24 9.42
N ALA A 420 -18.56 7.69 8.20
CA ALA A 420 -18.93 6.94 7.00
C ALA A 420 -17.74 6.12 6.49
N THR A 421 -17.99 4.85 6.19
CA THR A 421 -17.03 3.96 5.53
C THR A 421 -17.70 3.23 4.38
N VAL A 422 -16.95 2.98 3.31
CA VAL A 422 -17.36 2.07 2.23
C VAL A 422 -16.95 0.66 2.64
N GLY A 423 -17.94 -0.20 2.85
CA GLY A 423 -17.70 -1.58 3.25
C GLY A 423 -17.62 -2.54 2.05
N MET A 424 -17.46 -3.82 2.37
CA MET A 424 -17.49 -4.90 1.39
C MET A 424 -18.85 -4.93 0.68
N PRO A 425 -18.89 -5.01 -0.67
CA PRO A 425 -20.15 -5.10 -1.40
C PRO A 425 -20.98 -6.31 -0.99
N SER A 426 -22.29 -6.11 -0.81
CA SER A 426 -23.21 -7.17 -0.36
C SER A 426 -23.39 -8.33 -1.34
N TYR A 427 -22.92 -8.19 -2.60
CA TYR A 427 -22.95 -9.28 -3.57
C TYR A 427 -21.80 -10.29 -3.42
N LEU A 428 -20.81 -10.01 -2.57
CA LEU A 428 -19.77 -10.99 -2.24
C LEU A 428 -20.37 -12.19 -1.50
N ASN A 429 -19.69 -13.31 -1.58
CA ASN A 429 -20.17 -14.57 -1.00
C ASN A 429 -19.70 -14.68 0.45
N PHE A 430 -20.52 -14.21 1.39
CA PHE A 430 -20.24 -14.29 2.80
C PHE A 430 -20.62 -15.64 3.39
N THR A 431 -19.75 -16.17 4.23
CA THR A 431 -20.04 -17.28 5.14
C THR A 431 -19.84 -16.78 6.58
N PHE A 432 -20.82 -16.99 7.44
CA PHE A 432 -20.81 -16.53 8.81
C PHE A 432 -20.67 -17.72 9.76
N LEU A 433 -19.61 -17.68 10.57
CA LEU A 433 -19.41 -18.57 11.72
C LEU A 433 -19.49 -17.73 12.99
N TYR A 434 -20.71 -17.44 13.41
CA TYR A 434 -20.99 -16.60 14.55
C TYR A 434 -21.46 -17.44 15.73
N GLU A 435 -20.79 -17.32 16.89
CA GLU A 435 -21.21 -18.00 18.12
C GLU A 435 -22.60 -17.55 18.60
N GLU A 436 -23.02 -16.35 18.21
CA GLU A 436 -24.38 -15.85 18.44
C GLU A 436 -25.45 -16.80 17.85
N ASP A 437 -25.19 -17.31 16.64
CA ASP A 437 -26.15 -18.13 15.90
C ASP A 437 -25.99 -19.63 16.17
N GLN A 438 -24.76 -20.09 16.40
CA GLN A 438 -24.38 -21.50 16.38
C GLN A 438 -23.93 -22.03 17.75
N GLY A 439 -23.77 -21.14 18.74
CA GLY A 439 -23.12 -21.46 20.02
C GLY A 439 -21.60 -21.54 19.87
N ILE A 440 -20.92 -22.05 20.87
CA ILE A 440 -19.46 -22.11 20.95
C ILE A 440 -18.85 -22.70 19.69
N LEU A 441 -18.01 -21.95 19.01
CA LEU A 441 -17.33 -22.36 17.79
C LEU A 441 -16.43 -23.58 18.05
N GLN A 442 -16.66 -24.63 17.27
CA GLN A 442 -15.85 -25.85 17.36
C GLN A 442 -14.75 -25.81 16.30
N LYS A 443 -13.49 -26.08 16.72
CA LYS A 443 -12.33 -26.03 15.84
C LYS A 443 -12.46 -26.91 14.58
N ASP A 444 -13.04 -28.11 14.71
CA ASP A 444 -13.20 -29.02 13.57
C ASP A 444 -14.17 -28.46 12.53
N VAL A 445 -15.20 -27.72 12.96
CA VAL A 445 -16.15 -27.02 12.09
C VAL A 445 -15.42 -25.88 11.36
N LEU A 446 -14.59 -25.13 12.08
CA LEU A 446 -13.79 -24.04 11.48
C LEU A 446 -12.79 -24.58 10.46
N ILE A 447 -12.04 -25.64 10.77
CA ILE A 447 -11.10 -26.29 9.85
C ILE A 447 -11.83 -26.78 8.61
N GLN A 448 -12.95 -27.46 8.78
CA GLN A 448 -13.78 -27.92 7.66
C GLN A 448 -14.26 -26.76 6.79
N GLN A 449 -14.68 -25.67 7.43
CA GLN A 449 -15.17 -24.49 6.71
C GLN A 449 -14.03 -23.79 5.96
N ILE A 450 -12.87 -23.57 6.59
CA ILE A 450 -11.70 -22.97 5.91
C ILE A 450 -11.33 -23.77 4.65
N ASN A 451 -11.38 -25.09 4.70
CA ASN A 451 -11.10 -25.96 3.55
C ASN A 451 -12.13 -25.86 2.39
N GLN A 452 -13.17 -25.02 2.51
CA GLN A 452 -14.05 -24.64 1.37
C GLN A 452 -13.49 -23.51 0.50
N GLY A 453 -12.35 -22.93 0.92
CA GLY A 453 -11.65 -21.88 0.22
C GLY A 453 -12.29 -20.50 0.37
N TYR A 454 -11.49 -19.55 0.78
CA TYR A 454 -11.87 -18.14 0.94
C TYR A 454 -10.74 -17.24 0.47
N ASN A 455 -11.09 -16.04 0.01
CA ASN A 455 -10.17 -14.97 -0.29
C ASN A 455 -9.68 -14.30 1.00
N MET A 456 -10.63 -13.95 1.87
CA MET A 456 -10.34 -13.33 3.15
C MET A 456 -11.10 -13.99 4.29
N ILE A 457 -10.47 -14.01 5.45
CA ILE A 457 -11.06 -14.42 6.72
C ILE A 457 -10.98 -13.23 7.68
N TYR A 458 -12.12 -12.74 8.15
CA TYR A 458 -12.20 -11.71 9.18
C TYR A 458 -12.59 -12.34 10.51
N HIS A 459 -11.82 -12.00 11.56
CA HIS A 459 -12.04 -12.53 12.89
C HIS A 459 -12.20 -11.42 13.93
N ALA A 460 -13.25 -11.51 14.74
CA ALA A 460 -13.43 -10.71 15.96
C ALA A 460 -13.75 -11.65 17.12
N GLY A 461 -12.78 -11.83 18.01
CA GLY A 461 -12.83 -12.80 19.09
C GLY A 461 -11.57 -12.79 19.94
N HIS A 462 -11.42 -13.86 20.72
CA HIS A 462 -10.31 -14.04 21.64
C HIS A 462 -9.10 -14.69 20.96
N SER A 463 -7.91 -14.31 21.42
CA SER A 463 -6.66 -14.88 20.94
C SER A 463 -5.56 -14.76 22.00
N SER A 464 -4.53 -15.56 21.82
CA SER A 464 -3.25 -15.46 22.51
C SER A 464 -2.12 -15.69 21.49
N SER A 465 -0.86 -15.61 21.92
CA SER A 465 0.27 -15.96 21.05
C SER A 465 0.21 -17.39 20.50
N GLY A 466 -0.48 -18.31 21.18
CA GLY A 466 -0.59 -19.72 20.75
C GLY A 466 -1.99 -20.14 20.26
N THR A 467 -2.97 -19.24 20.25
CA THR A 467 -4.36 -19.56 19.86
C THR A 467 -5.01 -18.42 19.07
N ASN A 468 -5.80 -18.73 18.05
CA ASN A 468 -6.62 -17.75 17.33
C ASN A 468 -7.82 -18.46 16.67
N MET A 469 -9.01 -17.86 16.71
CA MET A 469 -10.22 -18.43 16.13
C MET A 469 -10.49 -19.87 16.65
N THR A 470 -10.34 -20.13 17.94
CA THR A 470 -10.41 -21.45 18.58
C THR A 470 -9.34 -22.47 18.15
N LEU A 471 -8.54 -22.17 17.13
CA LEU A 471 -7.40 -22.98 16.73
C LEU A 471 -6.24 -22.75 17.70
N SER A 472 -5.59 -23.82 18.09
CA SER A 472 -4.24 -23.79 18.66
C SER A 472 -3.19 -23.95 17.55
N ARG A 473 -1.96 -23.55 17.81
CA ARG A 473 -0.86 -23.80 16.87
C ARG A 473 -0.64 -25.27 16.51
N PHE A 474 -1.03 -26.21 17.38
CA PHE A 474 -0.98 -27.65 17.10
C PHE A 474 -2.03 -28.09 16.08
N ASP A 475 -3.09 -27.31 15.91
CA ASP A 475 -4.11 -27.50 14.89
C ASP A 475 -3.67 -26.95 13.53
N VAL A 476 -2.67 -26.04 13.50
CA VAL A 476 -2.13 -25.43 12.28
C VAL A 476 -1.09 -26.38 11.66
N THR A 477 -1.60 -27.30 10.85
CA THR A 477 -0.79 -28.30 10.15
C THR A 477 -1.18 -28.42 8.69
N PRO A 478 -0.26 -28.80 7.79
CA PRO A 478 -0.59 -29.00 6.37
C PRO A 478 -1.74 -29.99 6.14
N ASN A 479 -1.87 -31.00 6.98
CA ASN A 479 -2.94 -31.99 6.85
C ASN A 479 -4.32 -31.40 7.15
N ASN A 480 -4.43 -30.54 8.18
CA ASN A 480 -5.69 -29.90 8.54
C ASN A 480 -6.17 -28.90 7.49
N PHE A 481 -5.27 -28.32 6.71
CA PHE A 481 -5.60 -27.33 5.66
C PHE A 481 -5.23 -27.84 4.25
N ALA A 482 -5.29 -29.14 4.01
CA ALA A 482 -4.82 -29.77 2.78
C ALA A 482 -5.49 -29.25 1.49
N GLN A 483 -6.72 -28.72 1.58
CA GLN A 483 -7.43 -28.15 0.43
C GLN A 483 -6.97 -26.70 0.13
N ILE A 484 -6.32 -26.02 1.09
CA ILE A 484 -5.86 -24.64 0.94
C ILE A 484 -4.43 -24.62 0.41
N ASN A 485 -4.27 -25.07 -0.82
CA ASN A 485 -2.96 -25.35 -1.42
C ASN A 485 -2.63 -24.43 -2.62
N GLY A 486 -3.46 -23.42 -2.89
CA GLY A 486 -3.29 -22.50 -4.03
C GLY A 486 -3.68 -23.10 -5.39
N ILE A 487 -4.17 -24.35 -5.43
CA ILE A 487 -4.63 -25.06 -6.63
C ILE A 487 -6.13 -25.38 -6.51
N ASP A 488 -6.52 -26.07 -5.46
CA ASP A 488 -7.91 -26.41 -5.19
C ASP A 488 -8.64 -25.20 -4.61
N HIS A 489 -8.00 -24.52 -3.66
CA HIS A 489 -8.48 -23.29 -3.03
C HIS A 489 -7.38 -22.27 -2.80
N LEU A 490 -7.75 -20.97 -2.80
CA LEU A 490 -6.86 -19.86 -2.48
C LEU A 490 -6.27 -19.98 -1.08
N ASN A 491 -5.04 -19.53 -0.92
CA ASN A 491 -4.43 -19.27 0.37
C ASN A 491 -5.01 -17.93 0.90
N PRO A 492 -5.88 -17.94 1.92
CA PRO A 492 -6.59 -16.73 2.35
C PRO A 492 -5.67 -15.70 3.00
N VAL A 493 -6.13 -14.46 3.00
CA VAL A 493 -5.60 -13.40 3.87
C VAL A 493 -6.48 -13.32 5.12
N ILE A 494 -5.86 -13.27 6.28
CA ILE A 494 -6.56 -13.20 7.58
C ILE A 494 -6.44 -11.80 8.15
N TYR A 495 -7.55 -11.22 8.60
CA TYR A 495 -7.57 -10.01 9.43
C TYR A 495 -8.22 -10.33 10.77
N SER A 496 -7.45 -10.25 11.86
CA SER A 496 -7.92 -10.62 13.21
C SER A 496 -7.84 -9.45 14.18
N HIS A 497 -8.90 -9.23 14.95
CA HIS A 497 -8.92 -8.30 16.08
C HIS A 497 -8.39 -8.92 17.37
N GLY A 498 -8.11 -10.22 17.37
CA GLY A 498 -7.68 -10.95 18.57
C GLY A 498 -6.38 -10.43 19.18
N CYS A 499 -6.24 -10.62 20.49
CA CYS A 499 -5.05 -10.20 21.22
C CYS A 499 -3.85 -11.11 20.92
N LEU A 500 -2.63 -10.57 20.79
CA LEU A 500 -1.36 -11.31 20.77
C LEU A 500 -1.17 -12.34 19.62
N ALA A 501 -2.15 -12.50 18.74
CA ALA A 501 -2.06 -13.53 17.69
C ALA A 501 -0.87 -13.31 16.73
N ALA A 502 -0.45 -12.06 16.57
CA ALA A 502 0.71 -11.65 15.75
C ALA A 502 1.86 -11.10 16.60
N ALA A 503 2.10 -11.67 17.79
CA ALA A 503 3.16 -11.27 18.72
C ALA A 503 4.52 -11.85 18.26
N PHE A 504 5.04 -11.37 17.14
CA PHE A 504 6.25 -11.85 16.47
C PHE A 504 7.56 -11.56 17.23
N ASP A 505 7.48 -11.00 18.43
CA ASP A 505 8.60 -10.81 19.36
C ASP A 505 8.63 -11.86 20.47
N MET A 506 7.63 -12.73 20.51
CA MET A 506 7.42 -13.67 21.59
C MET A 506 7.50 -15.11 21.12
N THR A 507 8.49 -15.80 21.60
CA THR A 507 8.39 -17.25 21.64
C THR A 507 7.36 -17.64 22.70
N ASN A 508 6.46 -18.55 22.35
CA ASN A 508 5.54 -19.10 23.36
C ASN A 508 6.30 -19.97 24.40
N TYR A 509 5.59 -20.53 25.38
CA TYR A 509 6.16 -21.35 26.48
C TYR A 509 7.01 -22.56 26.03
N SER A 510 6.97 -22.96 24.78
CA SER A 510 7.78 -24.04 24.20
C SER A 510 8.90 -23.55 23.31
N GLY A 511 9.12 -22.24 23.20
CA GLY A 511 10.14 -21.65 22.34
C GLY A 511 9.78 -21.66 20.85
N GLU A 512 8.48 -21.66 20.51
CA GLU A 512 8.00 -21.64 19.14
C GLU A 512 7.27 -20.32 18.86
N ASP A 513 7.11 -19.98 17.60
CA ASP A 513 6.52 -18.77 17.07
C ASP A 513 5.06 -18.52 17.47
N CYS A 514 4.58 -17.32 17.27
CA CYS A 514 3.17 -17.04 17.47
C CYS A 514 2.30 -17.75 16.42
N ILE A 515 0.98 -17.83 16.71
CA ILE A 515 0.07 -18.59 15.84
C ILE A 515 -0.05 -18.00 14.43
N ALA A 516 0.08 -16.68 14.24
CA ALA A 516 0.04 -16.06 12.93
C ALA A 516 1.27 -16.46 12.09
N GLU A 517 2.46 -16.47 12.68
CA GLU A 517 3.69 -16.96 12.04
C GLU A 517 3.53 -18.42 11.63
N LYS A 518 2.99 -19.25 12.53
CA LYS A 518 2.70 -20.64 12.22
C LYS A 518 1.70 -20.81 11.07
N MET A 519 0.63 -20.00 11.00
CA MET A 519 -0.35 -20.02 9.90
C MET A 519 0.31 -19.66 8.56
N MET A 520 1.31 -18.80 8.59
CA MET A 520 2.05 -18.39 7.40
C MET A 520 3.19 -19.34 7.05
N GLY A 521 3.92 -19.88 8.02
CA GLY A 521 5.12 -20.68 7.82
C GLY A 521 4.86 -22.06 7.21
N ILE A 522 3.69 -22.66 7.41
CA ILE A 522 3.37 -23.96 6.79
C ILE A 522 3.18 -23.82 5.27
N GLU A 523 3.38 -24.90 4.53
CA GLU A 523 3.35 -24.92 3.05
C GLU A 523 1.99 -24.57 2.42
N ASN A 524 0.90 -24.65 3.19
CA ASN A 524 -0.46 -24.24 2.82
C ASN A 524 -1.04 -23.30 3.86
N PHE A 525 -2.31 -22.88 3.75
CA PHE A 525 -3.08 -21.99 4.58
C PHE A 525 -2.82 -20.51 4.26
N ALA A 526 -2.47 -19.64 5.24
CA ALA A 526 -2.50 -18.19 5.06
C ALA A 526 -1.39 -17.67 4.14
N SER A 527 -1.73 -16.73 3.23
CA SER A 527 -0.77 -15.98 2.41
C SER A 527 -0.33 -14.66 3.06
N ALA A 528 -1.16 -14.09 3.93
CA ALA A 528 -0.84 -12.95 4.79
C ALA A 528 -1.75 -12.94 6.02
N TYR A 529 -1.29 -12.27 7.08
CA TYR A 529 -2.02 -12.08 8.31
C TYR A 529 -1.92 -10.62 8.77
N ILE A 530 -3.07 -9.98 9.04
CA ILE A 530 -3.12 -8.66 9.67
C ILE A 530 -3.65 -8.85 11.07
N GLY A 531 -2.89 -8.44 12.08
CA GLY A 531 -3.30 -8.66 13.46
C GLY A 531 -2.43 -7.99 14.49
N ASN A 532 -2.80 -8.17 15.74
CA ASN A 532 -2.23 -7.45 16.87
C ASN A 532 -1.06 -8.22 17.49
N SER A 533 0.07 -7.55 17.64
CA SER A 533 1.21 -8.05 18.43
C SER A 533 0.99 -7.92 19.95
N ARG A 534 -0.02 -7.16 20.36
CA ARG A 534 -0.48 -6.96 21.74
C ARG A 534 -1.99 -7.05 21.81
N TYR A 535 -2.64 -6.39 22.78
CA TYR A 535 -4.10 -6.43 22.96
C TYR A 535 -4.85 -5.76 21.83
N GLY A 536 -5.97 -6.37 21.39
CA GLY A 536 -7.03 -5.70 20.66
C GLY A 536 -7.98 -4.97 21.63
N TRP A 537 -8.53 -3.83 21.20
CA TRP A 537 -9.39 -2.99 22.02
C TRP A 537 -10.79 -2.84 21.42
N PHE A 538 -11.80 -2.96 22.27
CA PHE A 538 -13.21 -2.87 21.93
C PHE A 538 -13.94 -1.94 22.89
N ASN A 539 -15.12 -1.45 22.53
CA ASN A 539 -16.03 -0.75 23.45
C ASN A 539 -17.14 -1.69 23.88
N GLU A 540 -17.15 -2.04 25.17
CA GLU A 540 -18.13 -2.94 25.74
C GLU A 540 -19.57 -2.40 25.55
N GLY A 541 -20.50 -3.25 25.10
CA GLY A 541 -21.91 -2.90 24.85
C GLY A 541 -22.11 -1.93 23.66
N GLN A 542 -21.13 -1.73 22.84
CA GLN A 542 -21.20 -0.90 21.63
C GLN A 542 -20.59 -1.67 20.45
N THR A 543 -20.94 -1.24 19.25
CA THR A 543 -20.37 -1.81 18.02
C THR A 543 -19.14 -1.04 17.51
N GLU A 544 -18.63 -0.10 18.29
CA GLU A 544 -17.44 0.67 18.01
C GLU A 544 -16.27 0.20 18.87
N GLY A 545 -15.05 0.34 18.36
CA GLY A 545 -13.84 0.11 19.12
C GLY A 545 -12.59 0.42 18.31
N PRO A 546 -11.45 0.66 18.96
CA PRO A 546 -10.22 1.01 18.29
C PRO A 546 -9.77 0.01 17.21
N SER A 547 -9.85 -1.30 17.48
CA SER A 547 -9.51 -2.35 16.53
C SER A 547 -10.46 -2.37 15.32
N LEU A 548 -11.78 -2.21 15.57
CA LEU A 548 -12.75 -2.16 14.48
C LEU A 548 -12.58 -0.89 13.63
N HIS A 549 -12.26 0.25 14.25
CA HIS A 549 -12.04 1.50 13.50
C HIS A 549 -10.96 1.33 12.44
N LEU A 550 -9.80 0.77 12.80
CA LEU A 550 -8.74 0.46 11.84
C LEU A 550 -9.19 -0.51 10.74
N ASN A 551 -9.94 -1.55 11.09
CA ASN A 551 -10.42 -2.52 10.12
C ASN A 551 -11.46 -1.93 9.17
N ARG A 552 -12.39 -1.12 9.66
CA ARG A 552 -13.37 -0.39 8.80
C ARG A 552 -12.66 0.51 7.80
N GLU A 553 -11.62 1.23 8.22
CA GLU A 553 -10.81 2.08 7.32
C GLU A 553 -9.95 1.25 6.36
N PHE A 554 -9.45 0.07 6.77
CA PHE A 554 -8.77 -0.86 5.86
C PHE A 554 -9.72 -1.37 4.77
N VAL A 555 -10.91 -1.80 5.13
CA VAL A 555 -11.94 -2.25 4.18
C VAL A 555 -12.37 -1.10 3.27
N SER A 556 -12.51 0.11 3.80
CA SER A 556 -12.83 1.31 3.02
C SER A 556 -11.71 1.68 2.04
N ALA A 557 -10.44 1.46 2.39
CA ALA A 557 -9.32 1.63 1.47
C ALA A 557 -9.38 0.63 0.30
N LEU A 558 -9.72 -0.63 0.58
CA LEU A 558 -9.85 -1.67 -0.44
C LEU A 558 -11.01 -1.40 -1.41
N TYR A 559 -12.21 -1.18 -0.88
CA TYR A 559 -13.44 -1.14 -1.68
C TYR A 559 -13.86 0.27 -2.08
N GLY A 560 -13.61 1.27 -1.25
CA GLY A 560 -13.90 2.67 -1.55
C GLY A 560 -12.86 3.32 -2.45
N ASP A 561 -11.58 3.11 -2.18
CA ASP A 561 -10.49 3.76 -2.93
C ASP A 561 -9.82 2.87 -3.96
N SER A 562 -10.13 1.58 -3.99
CA SER A 562 -9.49 0.59 -4.85
C SER A 562 -7.97 0.49 -4.60
N VAL A 563 -7.55 0.65 -3.35
CA VAL A 563 -6.16 0.46 -2.91
C VAL A 563 -5.99 -1.00 -2.52
N ALA A 564 -5.63 -1.86 -3.47
CA ALA A 564 -5.67 -3.30 -3.28
C ALA A 564 -4.35 -3.92 -2.76
N ALA A 565 -3.21 -3.22 -2.80
CA ALA A 565 -1.99 -3.70 -2.15
C ALA A 565 -2.17 -3.67 -0.63
N ILE A 566 -1.98 -4.83 0.02
CA ILE A 566 -2.32 -5.05 1.44
C ILE A 566 -1.64 -4.05 2.38
N GLY A 567 -0.34 -3.82 2.21
CA GLY A 567 0.39 -2.84 3.02
C GLY A 567 -0.07 -1.41 2.75
N ALA A 568 -0.39 -1.06 1.50
CA ALA A 568 -0.88 0.28 1.16
C ALA A 568 -2.29 0.54 1.72
N ALA A 569 -3.19 -0.46 1.69
CA ALA A 569 -4.51 -0.35 2.32
C ALA A 569 -4.39 -0.19 3.84
N HIS A 570 -3.48 -0.93 4.47
CA HIS A 570 -3.21 -0.82 5.90
C HIS A 570 -2.58 0.54 6.27
N THR A 571 -1.65 1.05 5.45
CA THR A 571 -1.09 2.41 5.60
C THR A 571 -2.20 3.47 5.52
N LEU A 572 -3.09 3.37 4.53
CA LEU A 572 -4.21 4.31 4.37
C LEU A 572 -5.20 4.25 5.53
N SER A 573 -5.45 3.06 6.10
CA SER A 573 -6.31 2.91 7.29
C SER A 573 -5.73 3.67 8.48
N ARG A 574 -4.42 3.61 8.69
CA ARG A 574 -3.71 4.36 9.73
C ARG A 574 -3.79 5.86 9.49
N ILE A 575 -3.48 6.34 8.27
CA ILE A 575 -3.53 7.76 7.93
C ILE A 575 -4.91 8.35 8.21
N ARG A 576 -5.98 7.66 7.83
CA ARG A 576 -7.36 8.12 8.06
C ARG A 576 -7.74 8.10 9.54
N SER A 577 -7.18 7.18 10.29
CA SER A 577 -7.40 7.10 11.73
C SER A 577 -6.54 8.06 12.56
N ALA A 578 -5.48 8.64 12.00
CA ALA A 578 -4.56 9.51 12.71
C ALA A 578 -5.22 10.72 13.42
N PRO A 579 -6.19 11.46 12.83
CA PRO A 579 -6.88 12.54 13.53
C PRO A 579 -7.60 12.08 14.79
N PHE A 580 -8.01 10.83 14.84
CA PHE A 580 -8.72 10.25 15.98
C PHE A 580 -7.75 9.79 17.08
N VAL A 581 -6.51 9.44 16.76
CA VAL A 581 -5.47 9.14 17.75
C VAL A 581 -5.08 10.39 18.54
N THR A 582 -4.98 11.53 17.86
CA THR A 582 -4.60 12.81 18.46
C THR A 582 -5.75 13.53 19.13
N ALA A 583 -6.99 13.14 18.89
CA ALA A 583 -8.16 13.76 19.45
C ALA A 583 -8.23 13.57 20.96
N PRO A 584 -8.44 14.63 21.74
CA PRO A 584 -8.57 14.52 23.18
C PRO A 584 -9.78 13.68 23.55
N ASN A 585 -9.55 12.60 24.30
CA ASN A 585 -10.56 11.73 24.89
C ASN A 585 -11.54 11.07 23.89
N GLN A 586 -11.03 10.65 22.77
CA GLN A 586 -11.79 9.95 21.74
C GLN A 586 -12.37 8.62 22.28
N TRP A 587 -11.48 7.77 22.75
CA TRP A 587 -11.78 6.58 23.56
C TRP A 587 -11.11 6.76 24.90
N GLU A 588 -10.62 5.67 25.50
CA GLU A 588 -9.62 5.85 26.55
C GLU A 588 -8.34 6.42 25.92
N PRO A 589 -7.67 7.38 26.59
CA PRO A 589 -6.41 7.88 26.10
C PRO A 589 -5.43 6.75 25.82
N GLY A 590 -4.95 6.69 24.59
CA GLY A 590 -4.00 5.69 24.13
C GLY A 590 -4.58 4.43 23.52
N ALA A 591 -5.87 4.08 23.65
CA ALA A 591 -6.40 2.82 23.13
C ALA A 591 -6.28 2.70 21.59
N LEU A 592 -6.61 3.75 20.83
CA LEU A 592 -6.40 3.73 19.37
C LEU A 592 -4.92 3.80 19.02
N ARG A 593 -4.10 4.57 19.76
CA ARG A 593 -2.64 4.58 19.59
C ARG A 593 -2.05 3.19 19.80
N TRP A 594 -2.49 2.47 20.81
CA TRP A 594 -2.09 1.09 21.05
C TRP A 594 -2.38 0.20 19.83
N CYS A 595 -3.61 0.27 19.28
CA CYS A 595 -3.97 -0.47 18.06
C CYS A 595 -3.15 -0.04 16.86
N PHE A 596 -2.81 1.26 16.74
CA PHE A 596 -1.92 1.78 15.71
C PHE A 596 -0.55 1.13 15.74
N TYR A 597 0.00 0.91 16.94
CA TYR A 597 1.31 0.31 17.11
C TYR A 597 1.30 -1.19 16.94
N CYS A 598 0.32 -1.88 17.51
CA CYS A 598 0.33 -3.33 17.59
C CYS A 598 -0.29 -4.05 16.38
N CYS A 599 -1.12 -3.39 15.58
CA CYS A 599 -1.71 -4.02 14.39
C CYS A 599 -0.71 -3.97 13.23
N ASN A 600 -0.09 -5.10 12.88
CA ASN A 600 0.95 -5.22 11.86
C ASN A 600 0.50 -6.11 10.71
N VAL A 601 1.17 -5.97 9.55
CA VAL A 601 1.00 -6.85 8.39
C VAL A 601 2.11 -7.89 8.42
N LEU A 602 1.76 -9.14 8.76
CA LEU A 602 2.63 -10.28 8.52
C LEU A 602 2.36 -10.77 7.10
N GLY A 603 3.33 -10.60 6.22
CA GLY A 603 3.25 -10.89 4.80
C GLY A 603 3.85 -9.81 3.92
N ASP A 604 3.73 -9.99 2.62
CA ASP A 604 4.27 -9.10 1.61
C ASP A 604 3.39 -7.84 1.44
N PRO A 605 3.89 -6.64 1.73
CA PRO A 605 3.09 -5.41 1.66
C PRO A 605 2.66 -5.03 0.24
N ALA A 606 3.33 -5.53 -0.78
CA ALA A 606 2.99 -5.26 -2.18
C ALA A 606 1.99 -6.25 -2.77
N MET A 607 1.66 -7.33 -2.04
CA MET A 607 0.67 -8.32 -2.46
C MET A 607 -0.70 -7.66 -2.67
N THR A 608 -1.27 -7.86 -3.86
CA THR A 608 -2.55 -7.27 -4.27
C THR A 608 -3.71 -8.20 -3.94
N LEU A 609 -4.68 -7.70 -3.16
CA LEU A 609 -5.89 -8.44 -2.78
C LEU A 609 -6.93 -8.45 -3.90
N TRP A 610 -7.66 -9.55 -4.02
CA TRP A 610 -8.84 -9.63 -4.87
C TRP A 610 -10.04 -9.00 -4.15
N THR A 611 -10.69 -8.06 -4.80
CA THR A 611 -11.84 -7.32 -4.22
C THR A 611 -13.14 -7.51 -5.00
N ASP A 612 -13.09 -8.25 -6.11
CA ASP A 612 -14.22 -8.55 -6.98
C ASP A 612 -13.96 -9.85 -7.74
N GLN A 613 -14.90 -10.24 -8.60
CA GLN A 613 -14.71 -11.33 -9.54
C GLN A 613 -13.47 -11.11 -10.40
N ILE A 614 -12.70 -12.15 -10.58
CA ILE A 614 -11.50 -12.11 -11.43
C ILE A 614 -11.93 -12.13 -12.90
N ARG A 615 -11.43 -11.17 -13.66
CA ARG A 615 -11.65 -11.01 -15.10
C ARG A 615 -10.43 -11.46 -15.88
N GLU A 616 -10.61 -11.75 -17.17
CA GLU A 616 -9.52 -12.03 -18.09
C GLU A 616 -9.24 -10.80 -18.97
N PHE A 617 -8.06 -10.75 -19.58
CA PHE A 617 -7.74 -9.78 -20.63
C PHE A 617 -8.16 -10.34 -21.99
N ASP A 618 -9.32 -9.95 -22.51
CA ASP A 618 -9.90 -10.53 -23.73
C ASP A 618 -9.31 -10.02 -25.05
N GLN A 619 -8.65 -8.87 -25.05
CA GLN A 619 -8.26 -8.16 -26.29
C GLN A 619 -6.83 -7.59 -26.23
N VAL A 620 -5.89 -8.38 -25.74
CA VAL A 620 -4.49 -7.95 -25.71
C VAL A 620 -3.90 -7.97 -27.12
N LYS A 621 -3.26 -6.83 -27.51
CA LYS A 621 -2.51 -6.73 -28.77
C LYS A 621 -1.15 -6.14 -28.49
N TYR A 622 -0.12 -6.85 -28.91
CA TYR A 622 1.29 -6.46 -28.79
C TYR A 622 2.08 -7.07 -29.96
N PRO A 623 3.26 -6.53 -30.32
CA PRO A 623 4.09 -7.11 -31.35
C PRO A 623 4.63 -8.47 -30.90
N GLU A 624 4.41 -9.51 -31.71
CA GLU A 624 4.95 -10.85 -31.41
C GLU A 624 6.47 -10.93 -31.58
N ARG A 625 7.05 -9.99 -32.33
CA ARG A 625 8.49 -9.93 -32.66
C ARG A 625 8.99 -8.49 -32.69
N ILE A 626 10.22 -8.30 -32.24
CA ILE A 626 10.99 -7.04 -32.37
C ILE A 626 12.41 -7.36 -32.82
N PHE A 627 13.16 -6.34 -33.25
CA PHE A 627 14.58 -6.47 -33.46
C PHE A 627 15.37 -6.18 -32.17
N ASN A 628 16.62 -6.66 -32.09
CA ASN A 628 17.55 -6.41 -30.99
C ASN A 628 18.10 -4.96 -30.98
N THR A 629 17.35 -3.99 -31.44
CA THR A 629 17.64 -2.56 -31.48
C THR A 629 16.68 -1.81 -30.57
N PRO A 630 17.03 -0.57 -30.13
CA PRO A 630 16.07 0.25 -29.38
C PRO A 630 14.74 0.36 -30.11
N ALA A 631 13.65 0.14 -29.38
CA ALA A 631 12.32 0.10 -29.94
C ALA A 631 11.29 0.79 -29.04
N GLU A 632 10.33 1.48 -29.66
CA GLU A 632 9.11 1.91 -29.01
C GLU A 632 8.01 0.87 -29.26
N ILE A 633 7.47 0.31 -28.17
CA ILE A 633 6.46 -0.73 -28.23
C ILE A 633 5.14 -0.19 -27.72
N THR A 634 4.09 -0.34 -28.50
CA THR A 634 2.73 -0.04 -28.08
C THR A 634 2.01 -1.34 -27.79
N ILE A 635 1.45 -1.46 -26.56
CA ILE A 635 0.63 -2.59 -26.13
C ILE A 635 -0.78 -2.10 -25.85
N ASN A 636 -1.76 -2.72 -26.48
CA ASN A 636 -3.16 -2.48 -26.20
C ASN A 636 -3.67 -3.58 -25.27
N THR A 637 -3.96 -3.21 -24.03
CA THR A 637 -4.44 -4.12 -22.99
C THR A 637 -5.96 -4.28 -23.00
N GLY A 638 -6.69 -3.35 -23.66
CA GLY A 638 -8.15 -3.27 -23.54
C GLY A 638 -8.68 -2.76 -22.18
N VAL A 639 -7.78 -2.56 -21.19
CA VAL A 639 -8.14 -2.19 -19.82
C VAL A 639 -7.40 -0.91 -19.42
N ALA A 640 -8.16 0.12 -19.04
CA ALA A 640 -7.60 1.39 -18.56
C ALA A 640 -6.79 1.17 -17.27
N LYS A 641 -5.67 1.91 -17.14
CA LYS A 641 -4.76 1.84 -15.98
C LYS A 641 -4.11 0.47 -15.75
N ALA A 642 -4.22 -0.48 -16.70
CA ALA A 642 -3.45 -1.72 -16.61
C ALA A 642 -1.96 -1.41 -16.61
N ARG A 643 -1.21 -2.11 -15.76
CA ARG A 643 0.25 -2.05 -15.74
C ARG A 643 0.79 -3.05 -16.75
N VAL A 644 1.70 -2.62 -17.58
CA VAL A 644 2.41 -3.45 -18.56
C VAL A 644 3.87 -3.49 -18.20
N ALA A 645 4.43 -4.67 -18.09
CA ALA A 645 5.85 -4.89 -17.90
C ALA A 645 6.43 -5.71 -19.05
N ILE A 646 7.66 -5.40 -19.42
CA ILE A 646 8.47 -6.20 -20.33
C ILE A 646 9.75 -6.57 -19.59
N SER A 647 10.00 -7.86 -19.44
CA SER A 647 11.18 -8.40 -18.76
C SER A 647 11.97 -9.34 -19.65
N GLY A 648 13.28 -9.41 -19.40
CA GLY A 648 14.23 -10.33 -20.00
C GLY A 648 14.86 -11.23 -18.94
N GLN A 649 15.91 -11.95 -19.31
CA GLN A 649 16.63 -12.85 -18.39
C GLN A 649 17.23 -12.11 -17.18
N ASN A 650 17.58 -10.84 -17.33
CA ASN A 650 18.20 -10.02 -16.29
C ASN A 650 17.18 -9.14 -15.54
N GLY A 651 15.88 -9.42 -15.63
CA GLY A 651 14.82 -8.73 -14.94
C GLY A 651 14.04 -7.72 -15.78
N LEU A 652 13.45 -6.70 -15.13
CA LEU A 652 12.57 -5.72 -15.75
C LEU A 652 13.33 -4.78 -16.71
N LEU A 653 12.89 -4.73 -17.96
CA LEU A 653 13.42 -3.85 -19.01
C LEU A 653 12.62 -2.56 -19.13
N ALA A 654 11.28 -2.66 -19.15
CA ALA A 654 10.40 -1.51 -19.28
C ALA A 654 9.07 -1.76 -18.57
N CYS A 655 8.49 -0.68 -18.05
CA CYS A 655 7.17 -0.70 -17.44
C CYS A 655 6.40 0.58 -17.79
N ALA A 656 5.11 0.45 -18.06
CA ALA A 656 4.21 1.58 -18.30
C ALA A 656 2.80 1.26 -17.76
N VAL A 657 2.02 2.32 -17.51
CA VAL A 657 0.60 2.20 -17.18
C VAL A 657 -0.21 2.61 -18.41
N ALA A 658 -1.19 1.80 -18.77
CA ALA A 658 -2.09 2.05 -19.88
C ALA A 658 -2.95 3.30 -19.65
N ASP A 659 -3.19 4.05 -20.70
CA ASP A 659 -4.06 5.22 -20.71
C ASP A 659 -5.55 4.83 -20.55
N GLN A 660 -6.45 5.81 -20.63
CA GLN A 660 -7.89 5.60 -20.52
C GLN A 660 -8.47 4.70 -21.63
N ASN A 661 -7.75 4.51 -22.74
CA ASN A 661 -8.13 3.65 -23.85
C ASN A 661 -7.47 2.25 -23.74
N GLY A 662 -6.76 1.96 -22.66
CA GLY A 662 -6.05 0.70 -22.46
C GLY A 662 -4.75 0.57 -23.26
N LYS A 663 -4.13 1.68 -23.73
CA LYS A 663 -2.87 1.66 -24.46
C LYS A 663 -1.70 2.05 -23.56
N ALA A 664 -0.64 1.23 -23.56
CA ALA A 664 0.64 1.50 -22.93
C ALA A 664 1.73 1.66 -23.99
N GLN A 665 2.61 2.66 -23.80
CA GLN A 665 3.79 2.89 -24.64
C GLN A 665 5.04 2.65 -23.81
N LEU A 666 5.93 1.81 -24.32
CA LEU A 666 7.15 1.40 -23.64
C LEU A 666 8.36 1.64 -24.54
N GLN A 667 9.43 2.15 -23.96
CA GLN A 667 10.73 2.26 -24.61
C GLN A 667 11.61 1.14 -24.12
N ILE A 668 12.22 0.39 -25.03
CA ILE A 668 13.17 -0.69 -24.73
C ILE A 668 14.48 -0.36 -25.43
N ASP A 669 15.55 -0.44 -24.70
CA ASP A 669 16.91 -0.37 -25.26
C ASP A 669 17.23 -1.65 -26.05
N ALA A 670 18.36 -1.65 -26.76
CA ALA A 670 18.85 -2.84 -27.43
C ALA A 670 19.06 -3.99 -26.44
N VAL A 671 18.43 -5.14 -26.69
CA VAL A 671 18.48 -6.31 -25.80
C VAL A 671 19.25 -7.47 -26.46
N GLN A 672 19.88 -8.31 -25.63
CA GLN A 672 20.57 -9.52 -26.08
C GLN A 672 19.70 -10.79 -25.92
N ASP A 673 18.59 -10.67 -25.20
CA ASP A 673 17.65 -11.76 -25.02
C ASP A 673 17.03 -12.19 -26.35
N SER A 674 16.84 -13.48 -26.56
CA SER A 674 16.13 -14.00 -27.74
C SER A 674 14.62 -13.96 -27.58
N LYS A 675 14.15 -13.78 -26.35
CA LYS A 675 12.74 -13.77 -25.99
C LYS A 675 12.52 -12.87 -24.78
N LEU A 676 11.50 -12.03 -24.84
CA LEU A 676 11.04 -11.19 -23.74
C LEU A 676 9.69 -11.67 -23.24
N ILE A 677 9.44 -11.45 -21.96
CA ILE A 677 8.13 -11.72 -21.33
C ILE A 677 7.37 -10.40 -21.29
N VAL A 678 6.12 -10.43 -21.72
CA VAL A 678 5.15 -9.33 -21.57
C VAL A 678 4.17 -9.73 -20.50
N THR A 679 4.11 -8.98 -19.40
CA THR A 679 3.12 -9.20 -18.35
C THR A 679 2.19 -8.02 -18.26
N ILE A 680 0.89 -8.28 -18.12
CA ILE A 680 -0.12 -7.25 -17.93
C ILE A 680 -0.92 -7.57 -16.67
N THR A 681 -1.03 -6.58 -15.79
CA THR A 681 -1.82 -6.68 -14.55
C THR A 681 -2.80 -5.52 -14.43
N ALA A 682 -3.96 -5.77 -13.87
CA ALA A 682 -4.92 -4.73 -13.49
C ALA A 682 -5.73 -5.21 -12.28
N LEU A 683 -6.36 -4.29 -11.56
CA LEU A 683 -7.22 -4.62 -10.44
C LEU A 683 -8.29 -5.63 -10.86
N ASN A 684 -8.42 -6.72 -10.11
CA ASN A 684 -9.35 -7.81 -10.36
C ASN A 684 -9.25 -8.43 -11.77
N HIS A 685 -8.05 -8.43 -12.35
CA HIS A 685 -7.77 -9.16 -13.59
C HIS A 685 -6.67 -10.17 -13.35
N ARG A 686 -6.90 -11.41 -13.84
CA ARG A 686 -5.84 -12.41 -13.86
C ARG A 686 -4.67 -11.89 -14.68
N MET A 687 -3.47 -12.08 -14.18
CA MET A 687 -2.25 -11.70 -14.87
C MET A 687 -2.20 -12.31 -16.27
N PHE A 688 -2.05 -11.49 -17.30
CA PHE A 688 -1.75 -11.93 -18.64
C PHE A 688 -0.24 -12.09 -18.79
N ALA A 689 0.19 -13.18 -19.39
CA ALA A 689 1.59 -13.40 -19.75
C ALA A 689 1.69 -13.78 -21.24
N GLY A 690 2.51 -13.04 -21.95
CA GLY A 690 2.80 -13.25 -23.37
C GLY A 690 4.29 -13.17 -23.65
N HIS A 691 4.67 -13.33 -24.92
CA HIS A 691 6.07 -13.33 -25.30
C HIS A 691 6.32 -12.50 -26.55
N ILE A 692 7.43 -11.77 -26.56
CA ILE A 692 7.96 -11.09 -27.74
C ILE A 692 9.27 -11.79 -28.14
N LEU A 693 9.37 -12.28 -29.36
CA LEU A 693 10.60 -12.84 -29.90
C LEU A 693 11.51 -11.71 -30.36
N VAL A 694 12.78 -11.78 -29.98
CA VAL A 694 13.79 -10.82 -30.39
C VAL A 694 14.60 -11.40 -31.53
N GLN A 695 14.57 -10.72 -32.65
CA GLN A 695 15.34 -11.09 -33.84
C GLN A 695 16.68 -10.38 -33.83
N SER A 696 17.75 -11.15 -34.01
CA SER A 696 19.06 -10.57 -34.21
C SER A 696 19.12 -9.88 -35.56
N THR A 697 19.63 -8.65 -35.55
CA THR A 697 20.07 -7.97 -36.79
C THR A 697 21.51 -8.30 -37.12
N ASP A 698 22.02 -9.47 -36.65
CA ASP A 698 23.39 -9.84 -36.86
C ASP A 698 23.77 -9.89 -38.35
N VAL A 699 24.82 -9.17 -38.63
CA VAL A 699 25.44 -9.22 -39.96
C VAL A 699 26.26 -10.50 -40.02
N ILE A 700 25.81 -11.45 -40.81
CA ILE A 700 26.64 -12.64 -41.09
C ILE A 700 27.62 -12.23 -42.21
N SER A 701 28.87 -11.97 -41.86
CA SER A 701 29.94 -11.76 -42.82
C SER A 701 30.17 -13.05 -43.60
N SER A 702 29.83 -13.06 -44.88
CA SER A 702 30.09 -14.17 -45.78
C SER A 702 31.14 -13.75 -46.83
N ASP A 703 32.32 -14.29 -46.71
CA ASP A 703 33.44 -14.21 -47.66
C ASP A 703 34.58 -13.24 -47.31
N PRO A 704 35.86 -13.71 -47.19
CA PRO A 704 37.03 -12.90 -46.81
C PRO A 704 37.60 -12.07 -47.97
N ALA A 705 36.99 -12.03 -49.16
CA ALA A 705 37.47 -11.21 -50.27
C ALA A 705 36.94 -9.78 -50.09
N ASN A 706 37.83 -8.80 -49.94
CA ASN A 706 37.50 -7.37 -49.88
C ASN A 706 36.67 -6.95 -51.13
N PRO A 707 35.45 -6.46 -50.97
CA PRO A 707 34.63 -6.03 -52.07
C PRO A 707 35.21 -4.82 -52.75
N THR A 708 35.20 -4.81 -54.09
CA THR A 708 35.72 -3.73 -54.91
C THR A 708 34.66 -2.70 -55.29
N ARG A 709 33.43 -2.83 -54.82
CA ARG A 709 32.29 -1.96 -55.14
C ARG A 709 31.31 -1.86 -53.97
N PHE A 710 30.73 -0.66 -53.78
CA PHE A 710 29.53 -0.46 -52.94
C PHE A 710 28.29 -0.93 -53.72
N GLU A 711 27.66 -2.02 -53.30
CA GLU A 711 26.62 -2.66 -54.08
C GLU A 711 25.51 -3.24 -53.17
N LEU A 712 24.26 -3.10 -53.59
CA LEU A 712 23.12 -3.87 -53.15
C LEU A 712 22.86 -4.96 -54.21
N LYS A 713 23.19 -6.20 -53.89
CA LYS A 713 22.99 -7.33 -54.83
C LYS A 713 21.53 -7.56 -55.18
N PRO A 714 21.21 -8.25 -56.25
CA PRO A 714 19.87 -8.74 -56.54
C PRO A 714 19.36 -9.54 -55.35
N VAL A 715 18.18 -9.21 -54.88
CA VAL A 715 17.56 -9.82 -53.68
C VAL A 715 16.80 -11.06 -54.09
N PHE A 716 17.02 -12.17 -53.42
CA PHE A 716 16.42 -13.46 -53.78
C PHE A 716 15.99 -14.24 -52.49
N PRO A 717 14.85 -14.96 -52.55
CA PRO A 717 13.86 -15.05 -53.63
C PRO A 717 13.09 -13.74 -53.82
N ASN A 718 12.77 -13.35 -55.04
CA ASN A 718 11.91 -12.21 -55.34
C ASN A 718 11.03 -12.53 -56.58
N PRO A 719 9.71 -12.71 -56.49
CA PRO A 719 8.90 -12.51 -55.28
C PRO A 719 9.18 -13.51 -54.14
N PHE A 720 8.91 -13.11 -52.86
CA PHE A 720 9.10 -13.96 -51.69
C PHE A 720 7.83 -14.11 -50.88
N ASN A 721 7.78 -15.21 -50.11
CA ASN A 721 6.72 -15.51 -49.14
C ASN A 721 7.40 -15.90 -47.81
N GLY A 722 7.27 -15.06 -46.79
CA GLY A 722 7.93 -15.22 -45.47
C GLY A 722 9.20 -14.38 -45.40
N THR A 723 10.38 -14.90 -45.78
CA THR A 723 11.68 -14.24 -45.56
C THR A 723 12.40 -13.95 -46.88
N ILE A 724 13.18 -12.86 -46.89
CA ILE A 724 14.04 -12.49 -48.02
C ILE A 724 15.45 -12.14 -47.52
N GLU A 725 16.49 -12.58 -48.26
CA GLU A 725 17.88 -12.25 -47.96
C GLU A 725 18.34 -11.05 -48.77
N ILE A 726 19.00 -10.12 -48.10
CA ILE A 726 19.53 -8.89 -48.69
C ILE A 726 21.04 -8.89 -48.50
N HIS A 727 21.78 -8.97 -49.61
CA HIS A 727 23.25 -8.98 -49.62
C HIS A 727 23.79 -7.63 -50.04
N VAL A 728 24.68 -7.07 -49.22
CA VAL A 728 25.31 -5.76 -49.48
C VAL A 728 26.83 -5.88 -49.43
N SER A 729 27.50 -5.08 -50.23
CA SER A 729 28.98 -4.93 -50.16
C SER A 729 29.35 -3.51 -49.79
N ILE A 730 30.27 -3.37 -48.85
CA ILE A 730 30.81 -2.11 -48.31
C ILE A 730 32.31 -2.05 -48.61
N GLN A 731 32.72 -1.01 -49.32
CA GLN A 731 34.13 -0.83 -49.70
C GLN A 731 35.02 -0.25 -48.59
N GLN A 732 34.46 0.61 -47.77
CA GLN A 732 35.14 1.26 -46.63
C GLN A 732 34.27 1.24 -45.40
N THR A 733 34.88 0.94 -44.26
CA THR A 733 34.19 0.99 -42.97
C THR A 733 33.60 2.39 -42.72
N GLY A 734 32.31 2.52 -42.48
CA GLY A 734 31.64 3.79 -42.25
C GLY A 734 30.17 3.66 -41.96
N PRO A 735 29.48 4.80 -41.78
CA PRO A 735 28.03 4.81 -41.46
C PRO A 735 27.21 4.28 -42.67
N VAL A 736 26.35 3.29 -42.38
CA VAL A 736 25.48 2.66 -43.38
C VAL A 736 24.07 2.57 -42.84
N SER A 737 23.05 2.95 -43.64
CA SER A 737 21.66 2.64 -43.37
C SER A 737 21.08 1.69 -44.43
N LEU A 738 20.32 0.69 -43.96
CA LEU A 738 19.56 -0.24 -44.79
C LEU A 738 18.09 -0.21 -44.34
N GLU A 739 17.23 0.28 -45.22
CA GLU A 739 15.85 0.59 -44.90
C GLU A 739 14.90 0.02 -45.92
N ILE A 740 13.68 -0.35 -45.51
CA ILE A 740 12.59 -0.81 -46.39
C ILE A 740 11.52 0.27 -46.45
N TYR A 741 11.05 0.58 -47.66
CA TYR A 741 10.02 1.55 -47.95
C TYR A 741 8.87 0.91 -48.77
N ASN A 742 7.65 1.41 -48.60
CA ASN A 742 6.57 1.11 -49.53
C ASN A 742 6.67 2.02 -50.80
N LEU A 743 5.81 1.75 -51.79
CA LEU A 743 5.81 2.47 -53.05
C LEU A 743 5.45 3.97 -52.96
N ILE A 744 4.79 4.38 -51.86
CA ILE A 744 4.46 5.79 -51.59
C ILE A 744 5.55 6.50 -50.78
N GLY A 745 6.69 5.83 -50.54
CA GLY A 745 7.84 6.40 -49.85
C GLY A 745 7.76 6.42 -48.32
N GLN A 746 6.83 5.73 -47.73
CA GLN A 746 6.77 5.57 -46.26
C GLN A 746 7.78 4.51 -45.84
N LYS A 747 8.58 4.82 -44.82
CA LYS A 747 9.52 3.87 -44.26
C LYS A 747 8.73 2.78 -43.48
N ILE A 748 9.03 1.55 -43.79
CA ILE A 748 8.40 0.35 -43.15
C ILE A 748 9.24 -0.15 -42.00
N VAL A 749 10.55 -0.30 -42.24
CA VAL A 749 11.48 -0.78 -41.21
C VAL A 749 12.90 -0.34 -41.53
N THR A 750 13.70 -0.10 -40.49
CA THR A 750 15.16 0.08 -40.60
C THR A 750 15.81 -1.24 -40.18
N LEU A 751 16.48 -1.90 -41.13
CA LEU A 751 17.22 -3.13 -40.90
C LEU A 751 18.60 -2.90 -40.30
N TRP A 752 19.23 -1.73 -40.65
CA TRP A 752 20.52 -1.33 -40.15
C TRP A 752 20.66 0.19 -40.20
N ASP A 753 21.30 0.82 -39.20
CA ASP A 753 21.57 2.26 -39.17
C ASP A 753 22.73 2.57 -38.19
N ARG A 754 23.92 2.12 -38.57
CA ARG A 754 25.17 2.37 -37.83
C ARG A 754 26.39 2.03 -38.67
N GLU A 755 27.61 2.17 -38.11
CA GLU A 755 28.83 1.79 -38.82
C GLU A 755 28.80 0.30 -39.21
N LEU A 756 29.26 0.06 -40.46
CA LEU A 756 29.44 -1.28 -41.02
C LEU A 756 30.89 -1.42 -41.48
N PRO A 757 31.62 -2.49 -41.12
CA PRO A 757 32.98 -2.70 -41.57
C PRO A 757 33.03 -3.00 -43.08
N GLN A 758 34.18 -2.74 -43.70
CA GLN A 758 34.46 -3.20 -45.03
C GLN A 758 34.22 -4.70 -45.17
N GLY A 759 33.47 -5.14 -46.17
CA GLY A 759 33.18 -6.55 -46.38
C GLY A 759 31.82 -6.81 -47.05
N TRP A 760 31.53 -8.09 -47.17
CA TRP A 760 30.18 -8.59 -47.58
C TRP A 760 29.33 -8.81 -46.37
N HIS A 761 28.06 -8.30 -46.41
CA HIS A 761 27.12 -8.40 -45.30
C HIS A 761 25.78 -8.93 -45.82
N ARG A 762 25.12 -9.74 -44.98
CA ARG A 762 23.82 -10.34 -45.25
C ARG A 762 22.82 -9.89 -44.20
N PHE A 763 21.65 -9.44 -44.68
CA PHE A 763 20.52 -9.06 -43.84
C PHE A 763 19.33 -9.93 -44.22
N ILE A 764 18.39 -10.09 -43.32
CA ILE A 764 17.15 -10.84 -43.53
C ILE A 764 15.99 -9.91 -43.23
N TRP A 765 14.97 -9.91 -44.10
CA TRP A 765 13.70 -9.25 -43.83
C TRP A 765 12.57 -10.29 -43.94
N GLU A 766 11.68 -10.32 -42.90
CA GLU A 766 10.58 -11.30 -42.82
C GLU A 766 9.22 -10.69 -43.20
N GLY A 767 9.20 -9.56 -43.88
CA GLY A 767 7.95 -8.88 -44.25
C GLY A 767 7.19 -8.27 -43.09
N LEU A 768 7.97 -7.79 -42.07
CA LEU A 768 7.43 -7.12 -40.87
C LEU A 768 7.76 -5.62 -40.90
N ASP A 769 6.91 -4.78 -40.31
CA ASP A 769 7.18 -3.36 -40.08
C ASP A 769 8.07 -3.15 -38.83
N GLN A 770 8.36 -1.87 -38.48
CA GLN A 770 9.15 -1.52 -37.30
C GLN A 770 8.56 -1.93 -35.95
N ASN A 771 7.25 -2.28 -35.90
CA ASN A 771 6.55 -2.75 -34.72
C ASN A 771 6.43 -4.29 -34.69
N GLY A 772 7.10 -4.99 -35.64
CA GLY A 772 7.02 -6.43 -35.78
C GLY A 772 5.69 -6.94 -36.33
N LEU A 773 4.85 -6.05 -36.87
CA LEU A 773 3.56 -6.44 -37.50
C LEU A 773 3.78 -6.81 -38.98
N PRO A 774 3.10 -7.88 -39.46
CA PRO A 774 3.21 -8.31 -40.86
C PRO A 774 2.66 -7.23 -41.81
N VAL A 775 3.47 -6.82 -42.80
CA VAL A 775 3.02 -5.87 -43.82
C VAL A 775 2.20 -6.56 -44.89
N ALA A 776 1.38 -5.83 -45.64
CA ALA A 776 0.54 -6.36 -46.72
C ALA A 776 1.36 -6.93 -47.86
N SER A 777 0.77 -7.87 -48.65
CA SER A 777 1.34 -8.28 -49.93
C SER A 777 1.48 -7.07 -50.83
N GLY A 778 2.63 -6.92 -51.53
CA GLY A 778 2.90 -5.77 -52.37
C GLY A 778 4.36 -5.58 -52.72
N CYS A 779 4.65 -4.49 -53.44
CA CYS A 779 6.02 -4.11 -53.78
C CYS A 779 6.60 -3.14 -52.71
N TYR A 780 7.84 -3.41 -52.33
CA TYR A 780 8.61 -2.61 -51.39
C TYR A 780 9.96 -2.23 -51.99
N MET A 781 10.61 -1.19 -51.50
CA MET A 781 11.92 -0.74 -51.88
C MET A 781 12.93 -0.96 -50.78
N VAL A 782 13.96 -1.75 -51.02
CA VAL A 782 15.15 -1.84 -50.22
C VAL A 782 16.07 -0.69 -50.58
N THR A 783 16.46 0.11 -49.61
CA THR A 783 17.35 1.27 -49.79
C THR A 783 18.59 1.12 -48.92
N LEU A 784 19.75 1.05 -49.52
CA LEU A 784 21.07 1.06 -48.88
C LEU A 784 21.70 2.42 -49.06
N ARG A 785 22.14 3.09 -48.00
CA ARG A 785 22.82 4.38 -48.01
C ARG A 785 24.13 4.31 -47.25
N SER A 786 25.13 4.96 -47.75
CA SER A 786 26.40 5.24 -47.09
C SER A 786 27.04 6.49 -47.67
N ASP A 787 28.21 6.87 -47.22
CA ASP A 787 29.03 7.93 -47.81
C ASP A 787 29.45 7.59 -49.25
N GLU A 788 29.41 6.32 -49.65
CA GLU A 788 29.72 5.85 -51.02
C GLU A 788 28.53 6.03 -51.98
N GLY A 789 27.34 6.39 -51.46
CA GLY A 789 26.17 6.69 -52.26
C GLY A 789 24.91 5.95 -51.81
N VAL A 790 23.94 5.86 -52.74
CA VAL A 790 22.63 5.20 -52.50
C VAL A 790 22.42 4.08 -53.51
N ARG A 791 21.94 2.93 -53.04
CA ARG A 791 21.50 1.81 -53.88
C ARG A 791 20.08 1.41 -53.51
N MET A 792 19.24 1.10 -54.46
CA MET A 792 17.85 0.73 -54.29
C MET A 792 17.49 -0.51 -55.09
N ARG A 793 16.62 -1.37 -54.54
CA ARG A 793 16.08 -2.54 -55.20
C ARG A 793 14.61 -2.71 -54.84
N SER A 794 13.82 -3.06 -55.87
CA SER A 794 12.42 -3.44 -55.62
C SER A 794 12.32 -4.92 -55.21
N ILE A 795 11.47 -5.21 -54.27
CA ILE A 795 11.14 -6.55 -53.83
C ILE A 795 9.63 -6.71 -53.75
N THR A 796 9.15 -7.91 -53.98
CA THR A 796 7.70 -8.21 -53.99
C THR A 796 7.39 -9.28 -52.94
N LEU A 797 6.59 -8.92 -51.93
CA LEU A 797 6.08 -9.83 -50.94
C LEU A 797 4.74 -10.40 -51.40
N LEU A 798 4.60 -11.70 -51.40
CA LEU A 798 3.36 -12.44 -51.64
C LEU A 798 3.00 -13.26 -50.41
N LYS A 799 1.87 -12.98 -49.79
CA LYS A 799 1.33 -13.75 -48.70
C LYS A 799 0.28 -14.72 -49.18
#